data_a469b6d5deddd10c0b93e9bc40c9bbba
#
_entry.id   a469b6d5deddd10c0b93e9bc40c9bbba
#
_cell.length_a   1.000
_cell.length_b   1.000
_cell.length_c   1.000
_cell.angle_alpha   90.00
_cell.angle_beta   90.00
_cell.angle_gamma   90.00
#
_symmetry.space_group_name_H-M   'P 1'
#
loop_
_entity.id
_entity.type
_entity.pdbx_description
1 polymer ?
#
loop_
_entity_poly.entity_id
_entity_poly.type
_entity_poly.pdbx_seq_one_letter_code
_entity_poly.pdbx_strand_id
1 'polypeptide(L)'
;MKLNRWWAIVIVAACICSLATPCLRAMEASSTSASVESWFKKKKKNVVKDSASVENDYKKLTGDKSLVSRGVFNVFQKEGNYYFEVPTSLLGRNMLVVNKLQRVPSELNEAGVNRGTNYESQMIRFEWDKQAKKIMIRQSRVLPLSPAKDAIHQSVADNYISPLIAAFKIEALNADSTSIVFKVNDIYDGTETSINNVFTNINLGTSAIKNLSRITSIKSFHNNVIANSELTTKVTEGTTTIYVTVEVSSSILLLAKEPMMGRLDNQRIGYFTNPLLDYSDNQQRVSTKHFITRWRLEPKVEDRERYLKGELVEPEKPIIFYIDHSTPYQWRKYIKQGIEDWQIAFEKAGFKNAIRVDELPDSTKMPEDDLNYSVLTYSASEKSNAMGPSILDPRSGEILEADIMWWHNVIDMVKEWITVQTGAVREEARMNELPTELMGDAIRFVACHEVGHSLGLRHNMMASWAYQTDSLRNESFTSRYNGTSSSIMDYARFNYVAQPGDGVKVLSPHIGPYDIFAIEYGYRWYGKESPEAEKEQLAEFMSRHTSRLYKYSEAQDVRDAVDPRAQIEDLGDDPIRSSQLGIENLKKVVPNIIKWTTTGEKEQTYEEASKLYYAVINQWNNYLYHVMANIGGIYMENTTVGDGQKTFTFVEREKQKAAMKFLLDEVLTYPKWLFDTEVGQYTYLLRNTPVGKVENAPTQVLKNAQSWIVWDLLNNTRLMRMLENETVNGKKAYTAVEMMDDLHRSIFSTTERGVIPDVLTRALQKNFVDALITAAAESEGVKINKKLANDRTVATNEHFLFANRQPLCSCDEYAAHSAYSERMGAPRTINFYGSQITRVSDAISVKRGELLRVKDLLERRQHTSDLAAQYHYKDMLLRIRTALGLK
;
A
#
# COMPACT_ATOMS: atom_id res chain seq x y z
N MET A 1 21.54 -21.29 18.43
CA MET A 1 22.51 -20.80 17.46
C MET A 1 22.17 -21.29 16.04
N LYS A 2 20.94 -21.00 15.55
CA LYS A 2 20.50 -21.37 14.16
C LYS A 2 19.20 -20.65 13.73
N LEU A 3 18.86 -19.48 14.28
CA LEU A 3 17.59 -18.78 13.96
C LEU A 3 17.75 -17.49 13.16
N ASN A 4 18.94 -17.05 12.80
CA ASN A 4 19.15 -15.72 12.19
C ASN A 4 19.37 -15.72 10.66
N ARG A 5 18.91 -16.74 9.91
CA ARG A 5 19.10 -16.78 8.44
C ARG A 5 17.84 -16.58 7.60
N TRP A 6 16.67 -16.53 8.20
CA TRP A 6 15.39 -16.41 7.47
C TRP A 6 15.08 -15.02 6.92
N TRP A 7 15.63 -13.98 7.53
CA TRP A 7 15.35 -12.60 7.14
C TRP A 7 16.04 -12.13 5.85
N ALA A 8 17.04 -12.89 5.35
CA ALA A 8 17.79 -12.51 4.15
C ALA A 8 17.09 -12.85 2.82
N ILE A 9 16.03 -13.67 2.84
CA ILE A 9 15.43 -14.22 1.61
C ILE A 9 14.31 -13.36 1.07
N VAL A 10 13.56 -12.69 1.91
CA VAL A 10 12.47 -11.78 1.47
C VAL A 10 13.02 -10.52 0.79
N ILE A 11 14.28 -10.14 1.08
CA ILE A 11 14.91 -8.93 0.52
C ILE A 11 15.62 -9.19 -0.82
N VAL A 12 16.01 -10.43 -1.12
CA VAL A 12 16.74 -10.76 -2.37
C VAL A 12 15.77 -10.96 -3.57
N ALA A 13 14.50 -11.28 -3.34
CA ALA A 13 13.52 -11.47 -4.42
C ALA A 13 13.06 -10.17 -5.10
N ALA A 14 13.26 -9.01 -4.48
CA ALA A 14 12.83 -7.72 -5.02
C ALA A 14 13.85 -7.03 -5.94
N CYS A 15 15.08 -7.56 -6.09
CA CYS A 15 16.16 -6.88 -6.82
C CYS A 15 16.68 -7.60 -8.07
N ILE A 16 16.05 -8.66 -8.56
CA ILE A 16 16.54 -9.39 -9.76
C ILE A 16 15.45 -9.47 -10.85
N CYS A 17 14.93 -8.34 -11.26
CA CYS A 17 14.17 -8.25 -12.51
C CYS A 17 14.61 -7.05 -13.37
N SER A 18 15.89 -7.05 -13.75
CA SER A 18 16.30 -6.29 -14.94
C SER A 18 17.56 -6.93 -15.53
N LEU A 19 17.46 -7.28 -16.83
CA LEU A 19 18.48 -7.74 -17.75
C LEU A 19 18.43 -9.23 -18.14
N ALA A 20 17.68 -9.52 -19.18
CA ALA A 20 18.09 -10.53 -20.19
C ALA A 20 17.42 -10.23 -21.53
N THR A 21 18.17 -9.74 -22.47
CA THR A 21 17.85 -9.69 -23.90
C THR A 21 18.04 -11.08 -24.53
N PRO A 22 17.20 -11.50 -25.48
CA PRO A 22 17.32 -12.80 -26.12
C PRO A 22 18.27 -12.75 -27.31
N CYS A 23 19.18 -13.72 -27.37
CA CYS A 23 20.01 -14.02 -28.53
C CYS A 23 19.32 -15.09 -29.39
N LEU A 24 18.88 -14.73 -30.58
CA LEU A 24 18.43 -15.67 -31.61
C LEU A 24 19.63 -16.47 -32.13
N ARG A 25 19.49 -17.77 -32.16
CA ARG A 25 20.26 -18.62 -33.09
C ARG A 25 19.34 -19.67 -33.71
N ALA A 26 19.22 -19.54 -35.02
CA ALA A 26 18.66 -20.55 -35.90
C ALA A 26 19.51 -21.84 -35.90
N MET A 27 18.87 -22.99 -35.89
CA MET A 27 19.46 -24.22 -36.36
C MET A 27 18.55 -24.95 -37.34
N GLU A 28 19.16 -25.34 -38.43
CA GLU A 28 18.59 -25.90 -39.65
C GLU A 28 17.97 -27.30 -39.43
N ALA A 29 16.95 -27.55 -40.24
CA ALA A 29 16.33 -28.86 -40.39
C ALA A 29 17.18 -29.79 -41.21
N SER A 30 17.38 -31.04 -40.75
CA SER A 30 17.77 -32.12 -41.61
C SER A 30 16.62 -33.12 -41.73
N SER A 31 16.20 -33.34 -42.96
CA SER A 31 15.22 -34.32 -43.42
C SER A 31 15.75 -35.75 -43.34
N THR A 32 14.94 -36.66 -42.77
CA THR A 32 14.99 -38.07 -43.20
C THR A 32 13.57 -38.62 -43.28
N SER A 33 13.18 -38.95 -44.46
CA SER A 33 11.98 -39.68 -44.86
C SER A 33 12.05 -41.16 -44.44
N ALA A 34 11.04 -41.67 -43.76
CA ALA A 34 10.73 -43.08 -43.72
C ALA A 34 9.22 -43.31 -43.69
N SER A 35 8.77 -43.91 -44.70
CA SER A 35 7.50 -44.51 -45.10
C SER A 35 6.43 -44.67 -44.04
N VAL A 36 5.28 -44.01 -44.31
CA VAL A 36 3.95 -44.34 -43.77
C VAL A 36 3.25 -45.23 -44.77
N GLU A 37 3.16 -46.54 -44.50
CA GLU A 37 2.08 -47.40 -45.02
C GLU A 37 1.97 -48.59 -44.09
N SER A 38 0.86 -48.68 -43.44
CA SER A 38 0.07 -49.80 -42.93
C SER A 38 -0.47 -49.54 -41.52
N TRP A 39 -1.61 -48.94 -41.48
CA TRP A 39 -2.56 -49.12 -40.33
C TRP A 39 -3.97 -48.55 -40.63
N PHE A 40 -4.51 -48.85 -41.77
CA PHE A 40 -5.96 -48.65 -42.01
C PHE A 40 -6.64 -49.98 -42.18
N LYS A 41 -7.14 -50.56 -41.10
CA LYS A 41 -8.34 -51.42 -41.07
C LYS A 41 -8.65 -51.83 -39.61
N LYS A 42 -9.37 -50.97 -38.88
CA LYS A 42 -10.29 -51.42 -37.84
C LYS A 42 -11.62 -50.62 -37.99
N LYS A 43 -12.68 -51.34 -38.24
CA LYS A 43 -14.05 -50.85 -38.45
C LYS A 43 -14.45 -49.93 -37.29
N LYS A 44 -14.85 -48.71 -37.59
CA LYS A 44 -15.68 -47.85 -36.72
C LYS A 44 -17.04 -48.53 -36.57
N LYS A 45 -17.32 -49.12 -35.41
CA LYS A 45 -18.70 -49.22 -34.93
C LYS A 45 -19.02 -47.84 -34.33
N ASN A 46 -19.81 -47.06 -35.04
CA ASN A 46 -20.53 -45.94 -34.45
C ASN A 46 -21.56 -46.52 -33.49
N VAL A 47 -21.21 -46.52 -32.22
CA VAL A 47 -22.20 -46.75 -31.18
C VAL A 47 -22.86 -45.39 -30.97
N VAL A 48 -24.04 -45.21 -31.57
CA VAL A 48 -25.06 -44.27 -31.13
C VAL A 48 -25.37 -44.71 -29.70
N LYS A 49 -24.92 -44.00 -28.69
CA LYS A 49 -25.37 -44.26 -27.32
C LYS A 49 -26.86 -43.92 -27.28
N ASP A 50 -27.68 -44.89 -26.98
CA ASP A 50 -29.12 -44.74 -26.77
C ASP A 50 -29.36 -43.71 -25.66
N SER A 51 -30.39 -42.88 -25.76
CA SER A 51 -30.84 -41.92 -24.75
C SER A 51 -30.96 -42.55 -23.35
N ALA A 52 -31.40 -43.82 -23.29
CA ALA A 52 -31.45 -44.59 -22.05
C ALA A 52 -30.06 -44.84 -21.39
N SER A 53 -28.97 -44.96 -22.16
CA SER A 53 -27.60 -45.12 -21.60
C SER A 53 -27.06 -43.81 -21.04
N VAL A 54 -27.41 -42.68 -21.64
CA VAL A 54 -27.02 -41.33 -21.16
C VAL A 54 -27.74 -41.00 -19.86
N GLU A 55 -29.01 -41.28 -19.74
CA GLU A 55 -29.79 -41.11 -18.51
C GLU A 55 -29.29 -42.01 -17.36
N ASN A 56 -28.82 -43.21 -17.66
CA ASN A 56 -28.25 -44.09 -16.67
C ASN A 56 -26.89 -43.61 -16.14
N ASP A 57 -26.03 -43.04 -16.99
CA ASP A 57 -24.74 -42.47 -16.55
C ASP A 57 -24.95 -41.19 -15.70
N TYR A 58 -25.91 -40.35 -16.04
CA TYR A 58 -26.29 -39.16 -15.25
C TYR A 58 -26.83 -39.57 -13.87
N LYS A 59 -27.81 -40.46 -13.78
CA LYS A 59 -28.40 -40.95 -12.52
C LYS A 59 -27.40 -41.63 -11.61
N LYS A 60 -26.37 -42.29 -12.18
CA LYS A 60 -25.29 -42.89 -11.40
C LYS A 60 -24.44 -41.84 -10.67
N LEU A 61 -24.23 -40.64 -11.24
CA LEU A 61 -23.42 -39.57 -10.66
C LEU A 61 -24.26 -38.65 -9.77
N THR A 62 -25.55 -38.41 -10.09
CA THR A 62 -26.35 -37.32 -9.50
C THR A 62 -27.50 -37.85 -8.61
N GLY A 63 -27.42 -39.10 -8.15
CA GLY A 63 -28.41 -39.64 -7.20
C GLY A 63 -28.42 -38.89 -5.86
N ASP A 64 -29.58 -38.86 -5.16
CA ASP A 64 -29.77 -38.11 -3.92
C ASP A 64 -28.72 -38.39 -2.84
N LYS A 65 -28.17 -39.61 -2.81
CA LYS A 65 -27.07 -39.97 -1.86
C LYS A 65 -25.74 -39.35 -2.19
N SER A 66 -25.54 -38.85 -3.40
CA SER A 66 -24.29 -38.18 -3.84
C SER A 66 -24.36 -36.66 -3.80
N LEU A 67 -25.54 -36.07 -3.62
CA LEU A 67 -25.74 -34.62 -3.55
C LEU A 67 -25.14 -34.08 -2.25
N VAL A 68 -24.23 -33.15 -2.38
CA VAL A 68 -23.55 -32.45 -1.25
C VAL A 68 -24.15 -31.08 -1.01
N SER A 69 -24.38 -30.31 -2.09
CA SER A 69 -24.88 -28.94 -1.99
C SER A 69 -25.65 -28.50 -3.23
N ARG A 70 -26.66 -27.66 -3.04
CA ARG A 70 -27.47 -27.06 -4.13
C ARG A 70 -27.26 -25.53 -4.11
N GLY A 71 -27.14 -24.96 -5.29
CA GLY A 71 -27.02 -23.52 -5.45
C GLY A 71 -26.88 -23.12 -6.92
N VAL A 72 -26.00 -22.17 -7.23
CA VAL A 72 -25.71 -21.77 -8.61
C VAL A 72 -25.26 -22.97 -9.47
N PHE A 73 -24.53 -23.91 -8.88
CA PHE A 73 -24.25 -25.25 -9.39
C PHE A 73 -24.74 -26.26 -8.35
N ASN A 74 -25.20 -27.45 -8.81
CA ASN A 74 -25.34 -28.59 -7.91
C ASN A 74 -23.96 -29.25 -7.76
N VAL A 75 -23.61 -29.62 -6.54
CA VAL A 75 -22.36 -30.29 -6.20
C VAL A 75 -22.65 -31.72 -5.77
N PHE A 76 -22.02 -32.66 -6.43
CA PHE A 76 -22.14 -34.08 -6.10
C PHE A 76 -20.77 -34.63 -5.66
N GLN A 77 -20.81 -35.60 -4.73
CA GLN A 77 -19.60 -36.33 -4.29
C GLN A 77 -19.84 -37.82 -4.42
N LYS A 78 -18.94 -38.50 -5.12
CA LYS A 78 -18.97 -39.96 -5.28
C LYS A 78 -17.55 -40.52 -5.28
N GLU A 79 -17.29 -41.51 -4.42
CA GLU A 79 -16.01 -42.22 -4.35
C GLU A 79 -14.80 -41.29 -4.24
N GLY A 80 -14.93 -40.26 -3.39
CA GLY A 80 -13.90 -39.24 -3.17
C GLY A 80 -13.75 -38.20 -4.29
N ASN A 81 -14.54 -38.26 -5.34
CA ASN A 81 -14.55 -37.30 -6.42
C ASN A 81 -15.72 -36.33 -6.29
N TYR A 82 -15.46 -35.05 -6.56
CA TYR A 82 -16.44 -33.98 -6.63
C TYR A 82 -16.81 -33.67 -8.09
N TYR A 83 -18.08 -33.39 -8.31
CA TYR A 83 -18.64 -33.07 -9.61
C TYR A 83 -19.50 -31.82 -9.53
N PHE A 84 -19.34 -30.92 -10.51
CA PHE A 84 -20.30 -29.84 -10.73
C PHE A 84 -21.32 -30.24 -11.77
N GLU A 85 -22.59 -29.97 -11.51
CA GLU A 85 -23.63 -29.90 -12.49
C GLU A 85 -23.92 -28.43 -12.79
N VAL A 86 -23.50 -28.00 -13.97
CA VAL A 86 -23.63 -26.62 -14.45
C VAL A 86 -24.81 -26.53 -15.43
N PRO A 87 -25.85 -25.71 -15.12
CA PRO A 87 -26.92 -25.42 -16.05
C PRO A 87 -26.40 -24.82 -17.37
N THR A 88 -26.88 -25.29 -18.51
CA THR A 88 -26.47 -24.77 -19.82
C THR A 88 -26.84 -23.28 -20.01
N SER A 89 -27.83 -22.76 -19.27
CA SER A 89 -28.21 -21.34 -19.22
C SER A 89 -27.12 -20.43 -18.64
N LEU A 90 -26.17 -21.01 -17.91
CA LEU A 90 -25.05 -20.29 -17.33
C LEU A 90 -23.79 -20.32 -18.23
N LEU A 91 -23.80 -21.08 -19.32
CA LEU A 91 -22.68 -21.08 -20.29
C LEU A 91 -22.56 -19.70 -20.94
N GLY A 92 -21.31 -19.22 -21.09
CA GLY A 92 -21.02 -17.90 -21.62
C GLY A 92 -21.24 -16.74 -20.63
N ARG A 93 -21.83 -16.99 -19.43
CA ARG A 93 -21.95 -15.98 -18.38
C ARG A 93 -20.59 -15.73 -17.71
N ASN A 94 -20.29 -14.47 -17.44
CA ASN A 94 -19.11 -14.10 -16.69
C ASN A 94 -19.25 -14.48 -15.20
N MET A 95 -18.23 -15.09 -14.68
CA MET A 95 -18.08 -15.46 -13.27
C MET A 95 -16.72 -14.98 -12.77
N LEU A 96 -16.65 -14.60 -11.53
CA LEU A 96 -15.40 -14.16 -10.88
C LEU A 96 -14.88 -15.29 -9.99
N VAL A 97 -13.68 -15.76 -10.28
CA VAL A 97 -12.91 -16.62 -9.36
C VAL A 97 -12.19 -15.72 -8.39
N VAL A 98 -12.29 -16.04 -7.10
CA VAL A 98 -11.58 -15.36 -6.02
C VAL A 98 -10.93 -16.41 -5.13
N ASN A 99 -9.62 -16.30 -4.93
CA ASN A 99 -8.85 -17.24 -4.14
C ASN A 99 -8.28 -16.54 -2.90
N LYS A 100 -8.68 -17.01 -1.70
CA LYS A 100 -8.25 -16.45 -0.41
C LYS A 100 -7.53 -17.51 0.45
N LEU A 101 -6.58 -17.07 1.25
CA LEU A 101 -5.95 -17.89 2.30
C LEU A 101 -6.87 -18.00 3.51
N GLN A 102 -7.04 -19.23 4.04
CA GLN A 102 -7.83 -19.50 5.23
C GLN A 102 -6.96 -19.77 6.45
N ARG A 103 -5.91 -20.55 6.27
CA ARG A 103 -4.89 -20.78 7.29
C ARG A 103 -3.52 -20.90 6.63
N VAL A 104 -2.52 -20.41 7.35
CA VAL A 104 -1.13 -20.43 6.93
C VAL A 104 -0.23 -20.90 8.08
N PRO A 105 0.95 -21.50 7.80
CA PRO A 105 1.92 -21.81 8.85
C PRO A 105 2.49 -20.52 9.45
N SER A 106 3.08 -20.64 10.67
CA SER A 106 3.62 -19.51 11.44
C SER A 106 4.60 -18.65 10.64
N GLU A 107 5.47 -19.28 9.86
CA GLU A 107 6.50 -18.60 9.07
C GLU A 107 5.91 -17.66 8.01
N LEU A 108 4.81 -18.04 7.38
CA LEU A 108 4.10 -17.17 6.44
C LEU A 108 3.35 -16.05 7.17
N ASN A 109 2.75 -16.37 8.33
CA ASN A 109 2.07 -15.38 9.17
C ASN A 109 3.07 -14.31 9.63
N GLU A 110 4.24 -14.70 10.13
CA GLU A 110 5.33 -13.80 10.50
C GLU A 110 5.83 -12.96 9.30
N ALA A 111 5.79 -13.52 8.08
CA ALA A 111 6.12 -12.80 6.86
C ALA A 111 5.01 -11.83 6.39
N GLY A 112 3.84 -11.83 7.05
CA GLY A 112 2.70 -10.97 6.72
C GLY A 112 1.73 -11.57 5.70
N VAL A 113 1.90 -12.86 5.36
CA VAL A 113 0.94 -13.62 4.54
C VAL A 113 -0.06 -14.28 5.48
N ASN A 114 -1.25 -13.69 5.62
CA ASN A 114 -2.20 -14.04 6.68
C ASN A 114 -3.52 -14.57 6.14
N ARG A 115 -4.38 -15.05 7.05
CA ARG A 115 -5.78 -15.37 6.78
C ARG A 115 -6.50 -14.17 6.17
N GLY A 116 -7.37 -14.41 5.18
CA GLY A 116 -8.13 -13.40 4.45
C GLY A 116 -7.40 -12.80 3.25
N THR A 117 -6.07 -13.03 3.11
CA THR A 117 -5.33 -12.54 1.95
C THR A 117 -5.90 -13.10 0.65
N ASN A 118 -6.41 -12.21 -0.21
CA ASN A 118 -6.75 -12.52 -1.59
C ASN A 118 -5.47 -12.53 -2.41
N TYR A 119 -5.10 -13.70 -2.93
CA TYR A 119 -3.87 -13.84 -3.72
C TYR A 119 -4.10 -13.95 -5.22
N GLU A 120 -5.35 -14.15 -5.65
CA GLU A 120 -5.69 -14.21 -7.08
C GLU A 120 -7.18 -13.96 -7.30
N SER A 121 -7.51 -13.11 -8.26
CA SER A 121 -8.87 -12.95 -8.77
C SER A 121 -8.87 -12.90 -10.28
N GLN A 122 -9.77 -13.66 -10.91
CA GLN A 122 -9.89 -13.67 -12.36
C GLN A 122 -11.32 -13.91 -12.84
N MET A 123 -11.71 -13.24 -13.91
CA MET A 123 -13.01 -13.46 -14.53
C MET A 123 -12.93 -14.63 -15.50
N ILE A 124 -13.89 -15.56 -15.41
CA ILE A 124 -13.96 -16.74 -16.26
C ILE A 124 -15.36 -16.91 -16.86
N ARG A 125 -15.46 -17.77 -17.87
CA ARG A 125 -16.72 -18.32 -18.37
C ARG A 125 -16.58 -19.77 -18.81
N PHE A 126 -17.65 -20.53 -18.65
CA PHE A 126 -17.74 -21.90 -19.15
C PHE A 126 -18.26 -21.91 -20.58
N GLU A 127 -17.62 -22.71 -21.44
CA GLU A 127 -18.03 -22.94 -22.82
C GLU A 127 -18.14 -24.44 -23.09
N TRP A 128 -19.13 -24.86 -23.90
CA TRP A 128 -19.34 -26.27 -24.25
C TRP A 128 -18.77 -26.57 -25.64
N ASP A 129 -17.68 -27.33 -25.73
CA ASP A 129 -17.25 -27.96 -26.97
C ASP A 129 -18.01 -29.28 -27.18
N LYS A 130 -19.04 -29.18 -28.00
CA LYS A 130 -19.90 -30.34 -28.32
C LYS A 130 -19.15 -31.41 -29.10
N GLN A 131 -18.19 -31.04 -29.95
CA GLN A 131 -17.40 -31.99 -30.76
C GLN A 131 -16.40 -32.78 -29.93
N ALA A 132 -15.64 -32.08 -29.10
CA ALA A 132 -14.65 -32.69 -28.20
C ALA A 132 -15.29 -33.32 -26.95
N LYS A 133 -16.62 -33.08 -26.69
CA LYS A 133 -17.34 -33.45 -25.47
C LYS A 133 -16.65 -32.99 -24.20
N LYS A 134 -16.25 -31.70 -24.21
CA LYS A 134 -15.56 -31.06 -23.11
C LYS A 134 -16.28 -29.80 -22.68
N ILE A 135 -16.19 -29.48 -21.39
CA ILE A 135 -16.43 -28.15 -20.88
C ILE A 135 -15.09 -27.43 -20.87
N MET A 136 -15.08 -26.24 -21.45
CA MET A 136 -13.89 -25.38 -21.58
C MET A 136 -14.00 -24.24 -20.59
N ILE A 137 -12.93 -23.86 -19.94
CA ILE A 137 -12.87 -22.65 -19.12
C ILE A 137 -12.06 -21.62 -19.89
N ARG A 138 -12.69 -20.48 -20.14
CA ARG A 138 -12.04 -19.34 -20.78
C ARG A 138 -11.83 -18.24 -19.74
N GLN A 139 -10.61 -17.72 -19.63
CA GLN A 139 -10.35 -16.51 -18.86
C GLN A 139 -10.96 -15.33 -19.60
N SER A 140 -12.07 -14.80 -19.10
CA SER A 140 -12.72 -13.65 -19.71
C SER A 140 -11.92 -12.39 -19.43
N ARG A 141 -11.48 -11.70 -20.47
CA ARG A 141 -10.90 -10.37 -20.36
C ARG A 141 -11.97 -9.33 -20.62
N VAL A 142 -11.92 -8.22 -19.91
CA VAL A 142 -12.80 -7.08 -20.22
C VAL A 142 -12.37 -6.52 -21.57
N LEU A 143 -13.31 -6.50 -22.52
CA LEU A 143 -13.06 -5.89 -23.80
C LEU A 143 -13.03 -4.37 -23.67
N PRO A 144 -12.25 -3.68 -24.54
CA PRO A 144 -12.34 -2.24 -24.66
C PRO A 144 -13.80 -1.80 -24.88
N LEU A 145 -14.13 -0.64 -24.32
CA LEU A 145 -15.44 -0.02 -24.55
C LEU A 145 -15.53 0.42 -26.00
N SER A 146 -16.66 0.19 -26.62
CA SER A 146 -16.94 0.67 -27.97
C SER A 146 -18.47 0.72 -28.20
N PRO A 147 -19.02 1.82 -28.71
CA PRO A 147 -20.45 1.89 -28.99
C PRO A 147 -20.85 0.83 -30.04
N ALA A 148 -21.92 0.07 -29.76
CA ALA A 148 -22.35 -1.00 -30.64
C ALA A 148 -22.73 -0.55 -32.08
N LYS A 149 -23.05 0.74 -32.26
CA LYS A 149 -23.35 1.38 -33.55
C LYS A 149 -22.12 1.79 -34.36
N ASP A 150 -20.95 1.86 -33.75
CA ASP A 150 -19.73 2.32 -34.39
C ASP A 150 -19.05 1.14 -35.14
N ALA A 151 -18.47 1.40 -36.32
CA ALA A 151 -17.78 0.38 -37.10
C ALA A 151 -16.58 -0.22 -36.34
N ILE A 152 -15.88 0.58 -35.53
CA ILE A 152 -14.77 0.15 -34.68
C ILE A 152 -15.18 -0.96 -33.70
N HIS A 153 -16.47 -1.08 -33.32
CA HIS A 153 -16.96 -2.13 -32.43
C HIS A 153 -16.68 -3.54 -32.99
N GLN A 154 -16.88 -3.75 -34.28
CA GLN A 154 -16.54 -5.02 -34.94
C GLN A 154 -15.02 -5.27 -34.90
N SER A 155 -14.22 -4.23 -35.17
CA SER A 155 -12.76 -4.33 -35.09
C SER A 155 -12.27 -4.69 -33.69
N VAL A 156 -12.88 -4.15 -32.61
CA VAL A 156 -12.58 -4.56 -31.22
C VAL A 156 -12.88 -6.03 -31.04
N ALA A 157 -14.05 -6.52 -31.47
CA ALA A 157 -14.41 -7.93 -31.35
C ALA A 157 -13.43 -8.86 -32.11
N ASP A 158 -12.97 -8.44 -33.28
CA ASP A 158 -12.08 -9.24 -34.14
C ASP A 158 -10.62 -9.27 -33.63
N ASN A 159 -10.18 -8.25 -32.90
CA ASN A 159 -8.78 -8.12 -32.45
C ASN A 159 -8.54 -8.63 -31.02
N TYR A 160 -9.58 -8.82 -30.21
CA TYR A 160 -9.43 -9.23 -28.82
C TYR A 160 -9.99 -10.63 -28.59
N ILE A 161 -9.15 -11.56 -28.19
CA ILE A 161 -9.55 -12.92 -27.81
C ILE A 161 -9.20 -13.19 -26.35
N SER A 162 -10.14 -13.79 -25.64
CA SER A 162 -9.93 -14.28 -24.27
C SER A 162 -9.34 -15.70 -24.33
N PRO A 163 -8.24 -16.01 -23.59
CA PRO A 163 -7.56 -17.30 -23.67
C PRO A 163 -8.39 -18.43 -23.07
N LEU A 164 -8.28 -19.62 -23.64
CA LEU A 164 -8.69 -20.87 -23.01
C LEU A 164 -7.61 -21.25 -22.00
N ILE A 165 -8.02 -21.55 -20.75
CA ILE A 165 -7.09 -21.80 -19.65
C ILE A 165 -7.21 -23.23 -19.10
N ALA A 166 -8.39 -23.88 -19.24
CA ALA A 166 -8.57 -25.27 -18.83
C ALA A 166 -9.67 -25.94 -19.67
N ALA A 167 -9.68 -27.29 -19.65
CA ALA A 167 -10.66 -28.10 -20.33
C ALA A 167 -10.88 -29.41 -19.59
N PHE A 168 -12.12 -29.73 -19.27
CA PHE A 168 -12.51 -30.92 -18.53
C PHE A 168 -13.45 -31.81 -19.36
N LYS A 169 -13.33 -33.13 -19.18
CA LYS A 169 -14.22 -34.09 -19.81
C LYS A 169 -15.62 -33.98 -19.22
N ILE A 170 -16.62 -33.96 -20.07
CA ILE A 170 -18.03 -34.10 -19.65
C ILE A 170 -18.26 -35.55 -19.29
N GLU A 171 -18.64 -35.78 -18.03
CA GLU A 171 -18.90 -37.13 -17.52
C GLU A 171 -20.35 -37.57 -17.80
N ALA A 172 -21.31 -36.64 -17.71
CA ALA A 172 -22.71 -36.90 -18.04
C ALA A 172 -23.46 -35.63 -18.46
N LEU A 173 -24.58 -35.84 -19.15
CA LEU A 173 -25.58 -34.81 -19.42
C LEU A 173 -26.90 -35.29 -18.81
N ASN A 174 -27.76 -34.37 -18.36
CA ASN A 174 -29.13 -34.76 -18.03
C ASN A 174 -29.95 -35.07 -19.29
N ALA A 175 -31.12 -35.65 -19.11
CA ALA A 175 -31.92 -36.21 -20.23
C ALA A 175 -32.24 -35.23 -21.35
N ASP A 176 -32.51 -33.97 -21.02
CA ASP A 176 -32.84 -32.88 -21.95
C ASP A 176 -31.61 -32.02 -22.34
N SER A 177 -30.40 -32.38 -21.85
CA SER A 177 -29.15 -31.66 -22.10
C SER A 177 -29.17 -30.22 -21.60
N THR A 178 -29.97 -29.91 -20.60
CA THR A 178 -30.00 -28.59 -19.94
C THR A 178 -28.96 -28.43 -18.82
N SER A 179 -28.26 -29.50 -18.43
CA SER A 179 -27.18 -29.52 -17.46
C SER A 179 -25.99 -30.38 -17.88
N ILE A 180 -24.81 -29.94 -17.54
CA ILE A 180 -23.52 -30.60 -17.85
C ILE A 180 -22.87 -31.02 -16.53
N VAL A 181 -22.49 -32.29 -16.40
CA VAL A 181 -21.75 -32.80 -15.23
C VAL A 181 -20.31 -33.09 -15.60
N PHE A 182 -19.37 -32.55 -14.83
CA PHE A 182 -17.93 -32.77 -14.97
C PHE A 182 -17.23 -32.86 -13.64
N LYS A 183 -16.09 -33.55 -13.59
CA LYS A 183 -15.27 -33.70 -12.39
C LYS A 183 -14.43 -32.44 -12.13
N VAL A 184 -14.33 -32.01 -10.87
CA VAL A 184 -13.64 -30.75 -10.47
C VAL A 184 -12.48 -30.96 -9.52
N ASN A 185 -12.09 -32.20 -9.18
CA ASN A 185 -10.99 -32.44 -8.25
C ASN A 185 -9.72 -31.71 -8.67
N ASP A 186 -9.30 -31.83 -9.93
CA ASP A 186 -8.05 -31.26 -10.41
C ASP A 186 -8.01 -29.74 -10.29
N ILE A 187 -9.16 -29.05 -10.26
CA ILE A 187 -9.25 -27.59 -10.04
C ILE A 187 -8.81 -27.22 -8.61
N TYR A 188 -9.19 -28.06 -7.64
CA TYR A 188 -9.09 -27.68 -6.22
C TYR A 188 -8.04 -28.50 -5.43
N ASP A 189 -7.45 -29.56 -6.02
CA ASP A 189 -6.36 -30.35 -5.41
C ASP A 189 -4.95 -29.83 -5.76
N GLY A 190 -4.87 -28.67 -6.44
CA GLY A 190 -3.62 -28.05 -6.88
C GLY A 190 -3.00 -28.68 -8.13
N THR A 191 -3.71 -29.58 -8.84
CA THR A 191 -3.26 -30.17 -10.10
C THR A 191 -3.39 -29.20 -11.26
N GLU A 192 -4.54 -28.52 -11.36
CA GLU A 192 -4.83 -27.50 -12.36
C GLU A 192 -4.55 -26.11 -11.78
N THR A 193 -3.46 -25.49 -12.23
CA THR A 193 -2.99 -24.23 -11.66
C THR A 193 -3.53 -22.97 -12.34
N SER A 194 -4.29 -23.12 -13.44
CA SER A 194 -4.85 -21.96 -14.15
C SER A 194 -6.00 -21.26 -13.39
N ILE A 195 -6.61 -21.96 -12.44
CA ILE A 195 -7.72 -21.44 -11.60
C ILE A 195 -7.23 -21.06 -10.22
N ASN A 196 -6.30 -21.83 -9.66
CA ASN A 196 -5.73 -21.59 -8.34
C ASN A 196 -4.24 -21.96 -8.34
N ASN A 197 -3.38 -20.96 -8.24
CA ASN A 197 -1.92 -21.12 -8.20
C ASN A 197 -1.33 -20.47 -6.94
N VAL A 198 -1.79 -20.91 -5.76
CA VAL A 198 -1.45 -20.29 -4.48
C VAL A 198 0.05 -20.15 -4.27
N PHE A 199 0.84 -21.22 -4.48
CA PHE A 199 2.27 -21.20 -4.13
C PHE A 199 3.12 -20.30 -5.03
N THR A 200 2.71 -20.06 -6.27
CA THR A 200 3.34 -19.05 -7.11
C THR A 200 2.90 -17.65 -6.69
N ASN A 201 1.62 -17.45 -6.40
CA ASN A 201 1.07 -16.13 -6.08
C ASN A 201 1.49 -15.61 -4.70
N ILE A 202 1.83 -16.50 -3.75
CA ILE A 202 2.46 -16.12 -2.47
C ILE A 202 4.00 -16.16 -2.53
N ASN A 203 4.60 -16.13 -3.72
CA ASN A 203 6.04 -16.06 -3.99
C ASN A 203 6.88 -17.26 -3.52
N LEU A 204 6.31 -18.45 -3.37
CA LEU A 204 7.08 -19.65 -3.08
C LEU A 204 7.65 -20.34 -4.34
N GLY A 205 7.12 -20.02 -5.54
CA GLY A 205 7.64 -20.50 -6.83
C GLY A 205 7.58 -22.02 -7.04
N THR A 206 6.63 -22.69 -6.36
CA THR A 206 6.49 -24.15 -6.37
C THR A 206 5.06 -24.56 -6.76
N SER A 207 4.82 -25.86 -6.88
CA SER A 207 3.49 -26.43 -7.17
C SER A 207 3.03 -27.31 -6.02
N ALA A 208 1.73 -27.51 -5.91
CA ALA A 208 1.14 -28.41 -4.93
C ALA A 208 1.59 -29.88 -5.17
N ILE A 209 1.80 -30.62 -4.09
CA ILE A 209 2.08 -32.05 -4.12
C ILE A 209 0.72 -32.77 -4.04
N LYS A 210 0.28 -33.34 -5.15
CA LYS A 210 -1.06 -33.92 -5.29
C LYS A 210 -1.43 -34.90 -4.15
N ASN A 211 -0.53 -35.79 -3.77
CA ASN A 211 -0.78 -36.81 -2.76
C ASN A 211 -0.80 -36.27 -1.31
N LEU A 212 -0.37 -35.01 -1.11
CA LEU A 212 -0.39 -34.29 0.17
C LEU A 212 -1.41 -33.15 0.17
N SER A 213 -2.19 -33.02 -0.88
CA SER A 213 -3.20 -32.00 -1.06
C SER A 213 -4.60 -32.62 -1.19
N ARG A 214 -5.63 -31.95 -0.65
CA ARG A 214 -6.99 -32.50 -0.63
C ARG A 214 -8.03 -31.37 -0.60
N ILE A 215 -9.20 -31.69 -1.14
CA ILE A 215 -10.42 -30.88 -0.98
C ILE A 215 -11.04 -31.22 0.37
N THR A 216 -11.29 -30.20 1.20
CA THR A 216 -11.92 -30.38 2.51
C THR A 216 -13.43 -30.23 2.45
N SER A 217 -13.94 -29.30 1.63
CA SER A 217 -15.39 -29.14 1.40
C SER A 217 -15.67 -28.38 0.10
N ILE A 218 -16.85 -28.60 -0.47
CA ILE A 218 -17.40 -27.71 -1.51
C ILE A 218 -18.86 -27.41 -1.16
N LYS A 219 -19.21 -26.12 -1.09
CA LYS A 219 -20.56 -25.63 -0.83
C LYS A 219 -21.03 -24.74 -1.97
N SER A 220 -22.28 -24.83 -2.35
CA SER A 220 -22.89 -23.99 -3.38
C SER A 220 -24.01 -23.15 -2.78
N PHE A 221 -24.07 -21.88 -3.16
CA PHE A 221 -25.04 -20.90 -2.72
C PHE A 221 -25.83 -20.37 -3.93
N HIS A 222 -26.73 -19.42 -3.72
CA HIS A 222 -27.61 -18.94 -4.79
C HIS A 222 -26.84 -18.30 -5.97
N ASN A 223 -25.68 -17.68 -5.74
CA ASN A 223 -24.87 -16.99 -6.75
C ASN A 223 -23.39 -17.37 -6.74
N ASN A 224 -22.93 -18.20 -5.82
CA ASN A 224 -21.53 -18.62 -5.76
C ASN A 224 -21.35 -20.09 -5.35
N VAL A 225 -20.15 -20.60 -5.63
CA VAL A 225 -19.65 -21.89 -5.15
C VAL A 225 -18.33 -21.64 -4.46
N ILE A 226 -18.14 -22.23 -3.28
CA ILE A 226 -16.92 -22.14 -2.47
C ILE A 226 -16.32 -23.52 -2.30
N ALA A 227 -15.08 -23.71 -2.70
CA ALA A 227 -14.30 -24.92 -2.48
C ALA A 227 -13.16 -24.62 -1.49
N ASN A 228 -13.12 -25.35 -0.40
CA ASN A 228 -12.03 -25.29 0.57
C ASN A 228 -11.07 -26.45 0.36
N SER A 229 -9.78 -26.15 0.37
CA SER A 229 -8.72 -27.13 0.13
C SER A 229 -7.53 -26.92 1.06
N GLU A 230 -6.92 -28.01 1.44
CA GLU A 230 -5.63 -28.06 2.13
C GLU A 230 -4.57 -28.45 1.09
N LEU A 231 -3.69 -27.51 0.77
CA LEU A 231 -2.66 -27.67 -0.27
C LEU A 231 -1.29 -27.67 0.38
N THR A 232 -0.46 -28.61 -0.02
CA THR A 232 0.91 -28.77 0.50
C THR A 232 1.92 -28.72 -0.64
N THR A 233 2.99 -27.97 -0.41
CA THR A 233 4.18 -27.92 -1.26
C THR A 233 5.43 -28.19 -0.46
N LYS A 234 6.59 -28.21 -1.14
CA LYS A 234 7.90 -28.23 -0.52
C LYS A 234 8.76 -27.12 -1.10
N VAL A 235 9.48 -26.44 -0.23
CA VAL A 235 10.47 -25.42 -0.58
C VAL A 235 11.83 -25.92 -0.18
N THR A 236 12.82 -25.81 -1.05
CA THR A 236 14.21 -26.22 -0.77
C THR A 236 15.08 -24.98 -0.66
N GLU A 237 15.71 -24.80 0.48
CA GLU A 237 16.63 -23.73 0.76
C GLU A 237 18.01 -24.33 1.08
N GLY A 238 18.96 -24.16 0.17
CA GLY A 238 20.26 -24.80 0.29
C GLY A 238 20.13 -26.32 0.34
N THR A 239 20.45 -26.95 1.48
CA THR A 239 20.32 -28.39 1.73
C THR A 239 19.06 -28.78 2.51
N THR A 240 18.25 -27.83 2.94
CA THR A 240 17.08 -28.07 3.79
C THR A 240 15.81 -28.03 2.95
N THR A 241 14.98 -29.08 3.07
CA THR A 241 13.63 -29.11 2.49
C THR A 241 12.60 -28.91 3.58
N ILE A 242 11.70 -27.95 3.37
CA ILE A 242 10.61 -27.59 4.26
C ILE A 242 9.29 -27.85 3.56
N TYR A 243 8.35 -28.50 4.24
CA TYR A 243 6.99 -28.65 3.75
C TYR A 243 6.15 -27.45 4.24
N VAL A 244 5.38 -26.89 3.32
CA VAL A 244 4.48 -25.76 3.58
C VAL A 244 3.07 -26.19 3.22
N THR A 245 2.16 -26.19 4.20
CA THR A 245 0.73 -26.47 4.01
C THR A 245 -0.08 -25.22 4.26
N VAL A 246 -0.98 -24.89 3.35
CA VAL A 246 -1.93 -23.78 3.47
C VAL A 246 -3.36 -24.29 3.28
N GLU A 247 -4.32 -23.72 3.98
CA GLU A 247 -5.73 -23.87 3.67
C GLU A 247 -6.18 -22.71 2.81
N VAL A 248 -6.88 -23.01 1.72
CA VAL A 248 -7.35 -22.02 0.75
C VAL A 248 -8.85 -22.16 0.51
N SER A 249 -9.49 -21.03 0.25
CA SER A 249 -10.85 -20.94 -0.24
C SER A 249 -10.82 -20.44 -1.68
N SER A 250 -11.44 -21.19 -2.59
CA SER A 250 -11.60 -20.81 -4.00
C SER A 250 -13.09 -20.66 -4.29
N SER A 251 -13.51 -19.42 -4.55
CA SER A 251 -14.89 -19.08 -4.81
C SER A 251 -15.11 -18.80 -6.30
N ILE A 252 -16.23 -19.26 -6.86
CA ILE A 252 -16.72 -18.88 -8.19
C ILE A 252 -18.03 -18.13 -8.00
N LEU A 253 -18.00 -16.81 -8.19
CA LEU A 253 -19.14 -15.91 -8.06
C LEU A 253 -19.76 -15.62 -9.42
N LEU A 254 -21.07 -15.86 -9.59
CA LEU A 254 -21.81 -15.47 -10.80
C LEU A 254 -22.02 -13.97 -10.81
N LEU A 255 -21.39 -13.28 -11.76
CA LEU A 255 -21.54 -11.83 -11.91
C LEU A 255 -22.94 -11.45 -12.45
N ALA A 256 -23.40 -10.26 -12.08
CA ALA A 256 -24.64 -9.70 -12.63
C ALA A 256 -24.60 -9.70 -14.17
N LYS A 257 -25.74 -9.93 -14.80
CA LYS A 257 -25.83 -9.92 -16.28
C LYS A 257 -25.46 -8.53 -16.80
N GLU A 258 -26.08 -7.52 -16.24
CA GLU A 258 -25.79 -6.10 -16.50
C GLU A 258 -24.86 -5.56 -15.38
N PRO A 259 -23.64 -5.13 -15.72
CA PRO A 259 -22.74 -4.53 -14.74
C PRO A 259 -23.32 -3.22 -14.20
N MET A 260 -22.86 -2.80 -13.03
CA MET A 260 -23.18 -1.45 -12.51
C MET A 260 -22.70 -0.38 -13.50
N MET A 261 -23.45 0.71 -13.61
CA MET A 261 -22.98 1.87 -14.36
C MET A 261 -21.71 2.45 -13.70
N GLY A 262 -20.60 2.44 -14.44
CA GLY A 262 -19.34 3.03 -13.97
C GLY A 262 -19.49 4.55 -13.76
N ARG A 263 -18.77 5.11 -12.79
CA ARG A 263 -18.67 6.57 -12.59
C ARG A 263 -17.27 7.04 -12.94
N LEU A 264 -17.18 8.10 -13.74
CA LEU A 264 -15.88 8.64 -14.18
C LEU A 264 -15.10 9.21 -13.00
N ASP A 265 -13.81 8.94 -13.01
CA ASP A 265 -12.85 9.48 -12.07
C ASP A 265 -12.62 10.98 -12.25
N ASN A 266 -12.16 11.63 -11.17
CA ASN A 266 -11.66 12.99 -11.20
C ASN A 266 -10.36 13.06 -10.39
N GLN A 267 -9.27 13.48 -11.02
CA GLN A 267 -7.93 13.55 -10.40
C GLN A 267 -7.86 14.40 -9.13
N ARG A 268 -8.89 15.21 -8.82
CA ARG A 268 -8.98 16.00 -7.60
C ARG A 268 -9.67 15.26 -6.45
N ILE A 269 -10.03 13.98 -6.66
CA ILE A 269 -10.62 13.12 -5.62
C ILE A 269 -9.91 11.77 -5.65
N GLY A 270 -9.50 11.28 -4.48
CA GLY A 270 -8.77 10.03 -4.34
C GLY A 270 -9.67 8.81 -4.32
N TYR A 271 -10.02 8.27 -5.47
CA TYR A 271 -10.63 6.95 -5.58
C TYR A 271 -9.68 5.93 -6.20
N PHE A 272 -9.79 4.67 -5.80
CA PHE A 272 -9.26 3.58 -6.64
C PHE A 272 -10.02 3.55 -7.94
N THR A 273 -9.34 3.21 -9.03
CA THR A 273 -9.94 3.25 -10.36
C THR A 273 -9.78 1.94 -11.10
N ASN A 274 -10.77 1.64 -11.94
CA ASN A 274 -10.74 0.56 -12.91
C ASN A 274 -10.59 1.15 -14.31
N PRO A 275 -9.40 1.07 -14.95
CA PRO A 275 -9.15 1.65 -16.25
C PRO A 275 -9.66 0.73 -17.38
N LEU A 276 -10.41 1.28 -18.33
CA LEU A 276 -10.88 0.60 -19.54
C LEU A 276 -10.50 1.41 -20.79
N LEU A 277 -9.95 0.72 -21.79
CA LEU A 277 -9.74 1.33 -23.09
C LEU A 277 -11.08 1.67 -23.73
N ASP A 278 -11.15 2.82 -24.38
CA ASP A 278 -12.37 3.35 -25.02
C ASP A 278 -12.08 3.71 -26.47
N TYR A 279 -12.79 3.05 -27.37
CA TYR A 279 -12.74 3.26 -28.81
C TYR A 279 -14.07 3.81 -29.33
N SER A 280 -14.02 4.73 -30.29
CA SER A 280 -15.16 5.26 -31.00
C SER A 280 -14.75 5.74 -32.40
N ASP A 281 -15.64 5.63 -33.36
CA ASP A 281 -15.40 6.12 -34.74
C ASP A 281 -15.06 7.61 -34.80
N ASN A 282 -15.52 8.40 -33.81
CA ASN A 282 -15.27 9.84 -33.72
C ASN A 282 -13.95 10.23 -33.05
N GLN A 283 -13.19 9.25 -32.51
CA GLN A 283 -11.91 9.52 -31.86
C GLN A 283 -10.77 9.52 -32.86
N GLN A 284 -9.78 10.42 -32.67
CA GLN A 284 -8.53 10.41 -33.42
C GLN A 284 -7.41 9.62 -32.74
N ARG A 285 -7.65 9.13 -31.51
CA ARG A 285 -6.78 8.25 -30.75
C ARG A 285 -7.61 7.46 -29.75
N VAL A 286 -7.14 6.29 -29.35
CA VAL A 286 -7.71 5.55 -28.22
C VAL A 286 -7.60 6.38 -26.95
N SER A 287 -8.62 6.38 -26.13
CA SER A 287 -8.62 6.95 -24.79
C SER A 287 -8.75 5.87 -23.72
N THR A 288 -8.41 6.20 -22.50
CA THR A 288 -8.66 5.36 -21.33
C THR A 288 -9.70 6.06 -20.47
N LYS A 289 -10.80 5.37 -20.16
CA LYS A 289 -11.77 5.79 -19.16
C LYS A 289 -11.41 5.16 -17.84
N HIS A 290 -11.28 5.97 -16.82
CA HIS A 290 -11.09 5.52 -15.45
C HIS A 290 -12.43 5.57 -14.73
N PHE A 291 -12.93 4.41 -14.28
CA PHE A 291 -14.12 4.34 -13.44
C PHE A 291 -13.67 4.18 -12.00
N ILE A 292 -14.23 4.99 -11.10
CA ILE A 292 -13.97 4.85 -9.66
C ILE A 292 -14.52 3.51 -9.16
N THR A 293 -13.83 2.90 -8.21
CA THR A 293 -14.35 1.72 -7.51
C THR A 293 -15.34 2.17 -6.43
N ARG A 294 -16.52 1.54 -6.39
CA ARG A 294 -17.56 1.88 -5.42
C ARG A 294 -18.61 0.78 -5.30
N TRP A 295 -19.33 0.77 -4.22
CA TRP A 295 -20.52 -0.07 -4.06
C TRP A 295 -21.66 0.41 -4.95
N ARG A 296 -22.52 -0.53 -5.40
CA ARG A 296 -23.78 -0.18 -6.05
C ARG A 296 -24.77 0.32 -5.00
N LEU A 297 -24.94 1.62 -4.92
CA LEU A 297 -25.87 2.27 -4.01
C LEU A 297 -26.91 3.07 -4.81
N GLU A 298 -28.12 2.57 -4.87
CA GLU A 298 -29.22 3.13 -5.64
C GLU A 298 -30.48 3.23 -4.76
N PRO A 299 -31.34 4.26 -4.93
CA PRO A 299 -32.62 4.32 -4.25
C PRO A 299 -33.57 3.22 -4.77
N LYS A 300 -34.42 2.70 -3.88
CA LYS A 300 -35.49 1.80 -4.26
C LYS A 300 -36.36 2.45 -5.36
N VAL A 301 -36.92 1.66 -6.26
CA VAL A 301 -37.66 2.18 -7.42
C VAL A 301 -38.76 3.16 -6.99
N GLU A 302 -39.48 2.84 -5.92
CA GLU A 302 -40.57 3.66 -5.34
C GLU A 302 -40.07 4.96 -4.69
N ASP A 303 -38.77 5.04 -4.30
CA ASP A 303 -38.20 6.20 -3.62
C ASP A 303 -37.41 7.12 -4.56
N ARG A 304 -37.22 6.77 -5.83
CA ARG A 304 -36.39 7.53 -6.79
C ARG A 304 -36.84 8.96 -6.97
N GLU A 305 -38.13 9.23 -7.05
CA GLU A 305 -38.65 10.59 -7.15
C GLU A 305 -38.45 11.41 -5.88
N ARG A 306 -38.61 10.79 -4.70
CA ARG A 306 -38.38 11.44 -3.39
C ARG A 306 -36.90 11.79 -3.24
N TYR A 307 -36.00 10.86 -3.62
CA TYR A 307 -34.57 11.07 -3.61
C TYR A 307 -34.16 12.27 -4.49
N LEU A 308 -34.66 12.35 -5.73
CA LEU A 308 -34.36 13.45 -6.65
C LEU A 308 -34.91 14.81 -6.15
N LYS A 309 -35.90 14.80 -5.27
CA LYS A 309 -36.41 16.00 -4.58
C LYS A 309 -35.57 16.38 -3.34
N GLY A 310 -34.52 15.62 -3.03
CA GLY A 310 -33.60 15.84 -1.91
C GLY A 310 -34.04 15.24 -0.57
N GLU A 311 -35.01 14.31 -0.57
CA GLU A 311 -35.38 13.56 0.63
C GLU A 311 -34.36 12.45 0.88
N LEU A 312 -34.03 12.18 2.16
CA LEU A 312 -33.23 11.04 2.57
C LEU A 312 -34.04 9.75 2.43
N VAL A 313 -33.53 8.80 1.66
CA VAL A 313 -34.14 7.47 1.45
C VAL A 313 -33.18 6.35 1.82
N GLU A 314 -33.70 5.16 2.03
CA GLU A 314 -32.88 3.96 2.17
C GLU A 314 -32.43 3.47 0.80
N PRO A 315 -31.20 2.99 0.67
CA PRO A 315 -30.78 2.33 -0.57
C PRO A 315 -31.52 1.00 -0.75
N GLU A 316 -31.59 0.52 -1.98
CA GLU A 316 -32.12 -0.81 -2.31
C GLU A 316 -31.33 -1.92 -1.60
N LYS A 317 -29.99 -1.80 -1.58
CA LYS A 317 -29.09 -2.70 -0.87
C LYS A 317 -28.10 -1.88 -0.04
N PRO A 318 -28.19 -1.89 1.28
CA PRO A 318 -27.20 -1.23 2.14
C PRO A 318 -25.87 -1.95 2.13
N ILE A 319 -24.80 -1.25 2.49
CA ILE A 319 -23.46 -1.80 2.74
C ILE A 319 -23.47 -2.38 4.16
N ILE A 320 -23.19 -3.68 4.28
CA ILE A 320 -23.25 -4.37 5.56
C ILE A 320 -21.89 -5.00 5.84
N PHE A 321 -21.33 -4.68 6.99
CA PHE A 321 -20.14 -5.34 7.51
C PHE A 321 -20.52 -6.26 8.67
N TYR A 322 -19.71 -7.30 8.85
CA TYR A 322 -19.82 -8.25 9.95
C TYR A 322 -18.51 -8.27 10.72
N ILE A 323 -18.59 -8.49 12.04
CA ILE A 323 -17.39 -8.57 12.90
C ILE A 323 -17.16 -10.05 13.25
N ASP A 324 -15.97 -10.53 12.94
CA ASP A 324 -15.53 -11.91 13.24
C ASP A 324 -15.68 -12.23 14.74
N HIS A 325 -16.15 -13.43 15.03
CA HIS A 325 -16.32 -13.94 16.38
C HIS A 325 -15.02 -13.99 17.19
N SER A 326 -13.86 -14.07 16.54
CA SER A 326 -12.54 -14.03 17.19
C SER A 326 -12.11 -12.64 17.65
N THR A 327 -12.83 -11.57 17.24
CA THR A 327 -12.55 -10.21 17.69
C THR A 327 -12.79 -10.06 19.19
N PRO A 328 -11.82 -9.58 19.99
CA PRO A 328 -11.99 -9.37 21.43
C PRO A 328 -13.21 -8.49 21.76
N TYR A 329 -14.02 -8.92 22.72
CA TYR A 329 -15.32 -8.30 23.05
C TYR A 329 -15.21 -6.80 23.34
N GLN A 330 -14.14 -6.37 24.03
CA GLN A 330 -13.92 -4.98 24.42
C GLN A 330 -13.76 -4.04 23.21
N TRP A 331 -13.32 -4.54 22.04
CA TRP A 331 -13.05 -3.73 20.86
C TRP A 331 -14.23 -3.67 19.90
N ARG A 332 -15.16 -4.64 19.94
CA ARG A 332 -16.27 -4.75 18.95
C ARG A 332 -17.10 -3.49 18.84
N LYS A 333 -17.44 -2.85 19.99
CA LYS A 333 -18.25 -1.62 19.97
C LYS A 333 -17.55 -0.46 19.24
N TYR A 334 -16.22 -0.34 19.38
CA TYR A 334 -15.45 0.75 18.78
C TYR A 334 -15.24 0.51 17.28
N ILE A 335 -14.99 -0.75 16.91
CA ILE A 335 -14.93 -1.16 15.49
C ILE A 335 -16.28 -0.89 14.82
N LYS A 336 -17.38 -1.29 15.45
CA LYS A 336 -18.74 -0.99 14.96
C LYS A 336 -18.94 0.52 14.76
N GLN A 337 -18.59 1.32 15.75
CA GLN A 337 -18.70 2.77 15.65
C GLN A 337 -17.86 3.33 14.49
N GLY A 338 -16.61 2.87 14.32
CA GLY A 338 -15.76 3.31 13.20
C GLY A 338 -16.34 3.00 11.82
N ILE A 339 -16.99 1.83 11.67
CA ILE A 339 -17.71 1.49 10.44
C ILE A 339 -18.91 2.41 10.22
N GLU A 340 -19.72 2.61 11.25
CA GLU A 340 -20.97 3.39 11.18
C GLU A 340 -20.75 4.91 11.13
N ASP A 341 -19.56 5.41 11.46
CA ASP A 341 -19.20 6.84 11.33
C ASP A 341 -19.38 7.38 9.90
N TRP A 342 -19.22 6.53 8.89
CA TRP A 342 -19.42 6.90 7.49
C TRP A 342 -20.88 7.26 7.14
N GLN A 343 -21.84 6.90 7.97
CA GLN A 343 -23.26 7.19 7.72
C GLN A 343 -23.52 8.67 7.48
N ILE A 344 -22.83 9.58 8.18
CA ILE A 344 -22.96 11.02 7.98
C ILE A 344 -22.59 11.47 6.55
N ALA A 345 -21.60 10.81 5.95
CA ALA A 345 -21.20 11.09 4.57
C ALA A 345 -22.24 10.56 3.56
N PHE A 346 -22.83 9.40 3.81
CA PHE A 346 -23.89 8.85 2.98
C PHE A 346 -25.19 9.67 3.08
N GLU A 347 -25.49 10.26 4.23
CA GLU A 347 -26.65 11.18 4.36
C GLU A 347 -26.48 12.42 3.47
N LYS A 348 -25.25 12.94 3.34
CA LYS A 348 -24.99 14.03 2.38
C LYS A 348 -25.13 13.56 0.93
N ALA A 349 -24.85 12.30 0.63
CA ALA A 349 -25.14 11.71 -0.67
C ALA A 349 -26.63 11.41 -0.89
N GLY A 350 -27.50 11.54 0.13
CA GLY A 350 -28.95 11.35 0.05
C GLY A 350 -29.46 10.03 0.61
N PHE A 351 -28.61 9.22 1.28
CA PHE A 351 -28.98 7.89 1.78
C PHE A 351 -28.90 7.81 3.30
N LYS A 352 -30.02 7.43 3.94
CA LYS A 352 -30.04 7.00 5.35
C LYS A 352 -29.87 5.50 5.46
N ASN A 353 -29.33 5.02 6.57
CA ASN A 353 -29.07 3.60 6.82
C ASN A 353 -28.28 2.90 5.69
N ALA A 354 -27.35 3.63 5.07
CA ALA A 354 -26.60 3.16 3.92
C ALA A 354 -25.47 2.18 4.28
N ILE A 355 -24.88 2.36 5.46
CA ILE A 355 -23.82 1.52 6.00
C ILE A 355 -24.15 1.13 7.43
N ARG A 356 -23.91 -0.15 7.78
CA ARG A 356 -24.14 -0.64 9.14
C ARG A 356 -23.35 -1.90 9.43
N VAL A 357 -23.28 -2.26 10.69
CA VAL A 357 -22.74 -3.54 11.16
C VAL A 357 -23.89 -4.41 11.65
N ASP A 358 -24.01 -5.59 11.06
CA ASP A 358 -24.92 -6.63 11.51
C ASP A 358 -24.17 -7.75 12.27
N GLU A 359 -24.89 -8.57 13.03
CA GLU A 359 -24.31 -9.72 13.70
C GLU A 359 -23.98 -10.80 12.67
N LEU A 360 -22.78 -11.38 12.80
CA LEU A 360 -22.37 -12.48 11.94
C LEU A 360 -23.28 -13.69 12.20
N PRO A 361 -23.95 -14.21 11.16
CA PRO A 361 -24.78 -15.40 11.32
C PRO A 361 -23.98 -16.59 11.87
N ASP A 362 -24.66 -17.56 12.49
CA ASP A 362 -24.05 -18.78 12.97
C ASP A 362 -23.18 -19.44 11.89
N SER A 363 -21.89 -19.67 12.20
CA SER A 363 -20.89 -20.26 11.30
C SER A 363 -21.30 -21.61 10.68
N THR A 364 -22.27 -22.32 11.27
CA THR A 364 -22.87 -23.53 10.68
C THR A 364 -23.75 -23.21 9.46
N LYS A 365 -24.22 -21.98 9.33
CA LYS A 365 -25.14 -21.53 8.26
C LYS A 365 -24.45 -20.68 7.21
N MET A 366 -23.30 -20.09 7.52
CA MET A 366 -22.58 -19.19 6.64
C MET A 366 -21.07 -19.47 6.75
N PRO A 367 -20.38 -19.82 5.65
CA PRO A 367 -18.92 -19.81 5.61
C PRO A 367 -18.42 -18.36 5.70
N GLU A 368 -17.40 -18.13 6.49
CA GLU A 368 -16.76 -16.80 6.66
C GLU A 368 -16.14 -16.27 5.35
N ASP A 369 -15.98 -17.13 4.34
CA ASP A 369 -15.41 -16.86 3.02
C ASP A 369 -16.46 -16.73 1.90
N ASP A 370 -17.76 -16.61 2.26
CA ASP A 370 -18.83 -16.31 1.30
C ASP A 370 -18.78 -14.85 0.87
N LEU A 371 -18.48 -14.62 -0.42
CA LEU A 371 -18.34 -13.29 -1.03
C LEU A 371 -19.63 -12.42 -0.97
N ASN A 372 -20.71 -12.91 -0.39
CA ASN A 372 -21.89 -12.10 -0.10
C ASN A 372 -21.80 -11.34 1.23
N TYR A 373 -20.73 -11.55 2.00
CA TYR A 373 -20.55 -10.97 3.33
C TYR A 373 -19.17 -10.33 3.43
N SER A 374 -19.13 -9.04 3.79
CA SER A 374 -17.90 -8.35 4.07
C SER A 374 -17.59 -8.47 5.56
N VAL A 375 -16.49 -9.10 5.90
CA VAL A 375 -16.15 -9.45 7.29
C VAL A 375 -14.90 -8.71 7.75
N LEU A 376 -14.97 -8.07 8.93
CA LEU A 376 -13.77 -7.66 9.63
C LEU A 376 -13.19 -8.89 10.33
N THR A 377 -12.12 -9.45 9.76
CA THR A 377 -11.43 -10.65 10.23
C THR A 377 -10.31 -10.27 11.20
N TYR A 378 -10.34 -10.85 12.41
CA TYR A 378 -9.33 -10.60 13.43
C TYR A 378 -8.25 -11.68 13.39
N SER A 379 -7.00 -11.30 13.18
CA SER A 379 -5.86 -12.20 13.01
C SER A 379 -4.85 -12.06 14.16
N ALA A 380 -4.50 -13.18 14.78
CA ALA A 380 -3.37 -13.26 15.71
C ALA A 380 -2.06 -13.22 14.90
N SER A 381 -1.42 -12.08 14.86
CA SER A 381 -0.16 -11.84 14.17
C SER A 381 0.69 -10.84 14.94
N GLU A 382 2.01 -10.99 14.89
CA GLU A 382 2.97 -10.00 15.40
C GLU A 382 3.07 -8.76 14.51
N LYS A 383 2.49 -8.77 13.31
CA LYS A 383 2.44 -7.61 12.44
C LYS A 383 1.51 -6.54 13.02
N SER A 384 1.95 -5.29 12.94
CA SER A 384 1.20 -4.11 13.36
C SER A 384 0.58 -3.45 12.14
N ASN A 385 -0.55 -4.00 11.64
CA ASN A 385 -1.21 -3.48 10.44
C ASN A 385 -2.73 -3.77 10.44
N ALA A 386 -3.46 -3.08 9.55
CA ALA A 386 -4.81 -3.40 9.12
C ALA A 386 -4.91 -3.17 7.61
N MET A 387 -5.85 -3.82 6.93
CA MET A 387 -6.05 -3.70 5.49
C MET A 387 -7.51 -3.87 5.11
N GLY A 388 -8.02 -3.03 4.20
CA GLY A 388 -9.37 -3.10 3.64
C GLY A 388 -9.40 -3.42 2.13
N PRO A 389 -8.99 -4.64 1.69
CA PRO A 389 -9.06 -5.01 0.29
C PRO A 389 -10.49 -5.15 -0.22
N SER A 390 -10.70 -4.94 -1.50
CA SER A 390 -12.01 -5.09 -2.15
C SER A 390 -11.97 -6.08 -3.31
N ILE A 391 -13.03 -6.86 -3.48
CA ILE A 391 -13.28 -7.69 -4.64
C ILE A 391 -14.17 -6.91 -5.61
N LEU A 392 -13.68 -6.74 -6.84
CA LEU A 392 -14.29 -5.86 -7.83
C LEU A 392 -14.88 -6.65 -9.02
N ASP A 393 -15.98 -6.13 -9.56
CA ASP A 393 -16.38 -6.47 -10.93
C ASP A 393 -15.49 -5.68 -11.91
N PRO A 394 -14.58 -6.35 -12.66
CA PRO A 394 -13.63 -5.65 -13.52
C PRO A 394 -14.30 -4.96 -14.74
N ARG A 395 -15.60 -5.16 -14.96
CA ARG A 395 -16.36 -4.52 -16.04
C ARG A 395 -16.81 -3.09 -15.70
N SER A 396 -16.92 -2.76 -14.41
CA SER A 396 -17.54 -1.51 -13.94
C SER A 396 -16.83 -0.81 -12.79
N GLY A 397 -15.95 -1.54 -12.06
CA GLY A 397 -15.41 -1.08 -10.78
C GLY A 397 -16.40 -1.22 -9.61
N GLU A 398 -17.50 -1.99 -9.76
CA GLU A 398 -18.42 -2.29 -8.66
C GLU A 398 -17.70 -3.10 -7.57
N ILE A 399 -17.73 -2.62 -6.34
CA ILE A 399 -17.26 -3.38 -5.18
C ILE A 399 -18.32 -4.43 -4.88
N LEU A 400 -17.94 -5.71 -4.90
CA LEU A 400 -18.82 -6.84 -4.67
C LEU A 400 -18.74 -7.34 -3.23
N GLU A 401 -17.56 -7.24 -2.65
CA GLU A 401 -17.23 -7.59 -1.27
C GLU A 401 -15.97 -6.80 -0.86
N ALA A 402 -15.85 -6.51 0.44
CA ALA A 402 -14.67 -5.84 1.00
C ALA A 402 -14.42 -6.35 2.43
N ASP A 403 -13.50 -7.29 2.58
CA ASP A 403 -13.05 -7.72 3.89
C ASP A 403 -12.09 -6.72 4.50
N ILE A 404 -12.09 -6.63 5.83
CA ILE A 404 -11.09 -5.87 6.58
C ILE A 404 -10.26 -6.88 7.37
N MET A 405 -8.97 -6.95 7.09
CA MET A 405 -8.03 -7.75 7.86
C MET A 405 -7.47 -6.91 9.00
N TRP A 406 -7.70 -7.34 10.23
CA TRP A 406 -7.24 -6.68 11.43
C TRP A 406 -6.22 -7.56 12.17
N TRP A 407 -4.99 -7.10 12.32
CA TRP A 407 -3.95 -7.81 13.05
C TRP A 407 -3.86 -7.35 14.50
N HIS A 408 -3.73 -8.31 15.41
CA HIS A 408 -3.77 -8.04 16.86
C HIS A 408 -2.78 -6.95 17.28
N ASN A 409 -1.57 -6.96 16.74
CA ASN A 409 -0.49 -6.08 17.15
C ASN A 409 -0.64 -4.61 16.69
N VAL A 410 -1.67 -4.28 15.93
CA VAL A 410 -2.07 -2.88 15.67
C VAL A 410 -2.30 -2.11 16.97
N ILE A 411 -2.74 -2.82 18.02
CA ILE A 411 -3.00 -2.24 19.34
C ILE A 411 -1.73 -1.66 19.96
N ASP A 412 -0.61 -2.37 19.87
CA ASP A 412 0.69 -1.93 20.42
C ASP A 412 1.19 -0.67 19.70
N MET A 413 1.12 -0.65 18.39
CA MET A 413 1.50 0.51 17.57
C MET A 413 0.66 1.75 17.88
N VAL A 414 -0.64 1.58 18.01
CA VAL A 414 -1.58 2.68 18.32
C VAL A 414 -1.33 3.22 19.73
N LYS A 415 -1.08 2.35 20.70
CA LYS A 415 -0.66 2.70 22.08
C LYS A 415 0.58 3.59 22.04
N GLU A 416 1.60 3.18 21.29
CA GLU A 416 2.84 3.93 21.13
C GLU A 416 2.58 5.34 20.60
N TRP A 417 1.79 5.48 19.52
CA TRP A 417 1.44 6.80 18.96
C TRP A 417 0.69 7.69 19.96
N ILE A 418 -0.31 7.15 20.65
CA ILE A 418 -1.06 7.91 21.67
C ILE A 418 -0.09 8.47 22.70
N THR A 419 0.80 7.63 23.23
CA THR A 419 1.73 8.02 24.31
C THR A 419 2.73 9.08 23.82
N VAL A 420 3.35 8.86 22.65
CA VAL A 420 4.36 9.77 22.10
C VAL A 420 3.75 11.11 21.70
N GLN A 421 2.61 11.10 21.03
CA GLN A 421 2.04 12.30 20.40
C GLN A 421 1.11 13.08 21.36
N THR A 422 0.48 12.40 22.34
CA THR A 422 -0.48 13.07 23.23
C THR A 422 -0.09 13.06 24.72
N GLY A 423 0.90 12.28 25.13
CA GLY A 423 1.29 12.15 26.52
C GLY A 423 1.71 13.47 27.18
N ALA A 424 2.19 14.46 26.43
CA ALA A 424 2.47 15.78 26.97
C ALA A 424 1.20 16.51 27.42
N VAL A 425 0.03 16.30 26.76
CA VAL A 425 -1.22 17.04 26.98
C VAL A 425 -2.31 16.19 27.67
N ARG A 426 -2.28 14.87 27.51
CA ARG A 426 -3.29 13.94 28.03
C ARG A 426 -2.70 13.06 29.14
N GLU A 427 -3.27 13.13 30.33
CA GLU A 427 -2.78 12.39 31.49
C GLU A 427 -2.99 10.88 31.35
N GLU A 428 -4.11 10.46 30.79
CA GLU A 428 -4.49 9.07 30.57
C GLU A 428 -3.53 8.34 29.59
N ALA A 429 -2.76 9.09 28.80
CA ALA A 429 -1.75 8.56 27.89
C ALA A 429 -0.39 8.28 28.56
N ARG A 430 -0.25 8.50 29.89
CA ARG A 430 1.01 8.46 30.64
C ARG A 430 1.19 7.17 31.45
N MET A 431 0.66 6.06 30.98
CA MET A 431 0.74 4.78 31.67
C MET A 431 1.04 3.64 30.72
N ASN A 432 1.60 2.55 31.25
CA ASN A 432 2.00 1.38 30.44
C ASN A 432 0.80 0.68 29.80
N GLU A 433 -0.32 0.61 30.50
CA GLU A 433 -1.60 0.12 29.98
C GLU A 433 -2.57 1.28 29.86
N LEU A 434 -2.96 1.63 28.66
CA LEU A 434 -3.88 2.74 28.43
C LEU A 434 -5.33 2.33 28.72
N PRO A 435 -6.18 3.26 29.22
CA PRO A 435 -7.60 2.99 29.47
C PRO A 435 -8.31 2.47 28.20
N THR A 436 -9.24 1.53 28.39
CA THR A 436 -9.99 0.89 27.30
C THR A 436 -10.72 1.92 26.44
N GLU A 437 -11.24 2.99 27.02
CA GLU A 437 -11.92 4.07 26.28
C GLU A 437 -10.97 4.81 25.35
N LEU A 438 -9.77 5.13 25.82
CA LEU A 438 -8.75 5.82 25.02
C LEU A 438 -8.24 4.94 23.88
N MET A 439 -7.95 3.67 24.18
CA MET A 439 -7.58 2.69 23.15
C MET A 439 -8.72 2.43 22.18
N GLY A 440 -9.95 2.39 22.70
CA GLY A 440 -11.15 2.18 21.88
C GLY A 440 -11.38 3.31 20.87
N ASP A 441 -11.18 4.58 21.26
CA ASP A 441 -11.26 5.71 20.35
C ASP A 441 -10.24 5.59 19.20
N ALA A 442 -9.03 5.17 19.51
CA ALA A 442 -8.00 4.94 18.51
C ALA A 442 -8.29 3.73 17.60
N ILE A 443 -8.88 2.65 18.14
CA ILE A 443 -9.36 1.51 17.35
C ILE A 443 -10.49 1.93 16.42
N ARG A 444 -11.42 2.78 16.90
CA ARG A 444 -12.48 3.38 16.08
C ARG A 444 -11.90 4.18 14.91
N PHE A 445 -10.88 5.00 15.17
CA PHE A 445 -10.16 5.75 14.13
C PHE A 445 -9.61 4.81 13.06
N VAL A 446 -8.85 3.76 13.44
CA VAL A 446 -8.27 2.81 12.49
C VAL A 446 -9.38 2.08 11.71
N ALA A 447 -10.43 1.60 12.38
CA ALA A 447 -11.54 0.92 11.72
C ALA A 447 -12.24 1.85 10.70
N CYS A 448 -12.45 3.12 11.05
CA CYS A 448 -13.03 4.12 10.17
C CYS A 448 -12.17 4.35 8.92
N HIS A 449 -10.84 4.40 9.08
CA HIS A 449 -9.88 4.54 7.99
C HIS A 449 -9.94 3.35 7.02
N GLU A 450 -9.87 2.10 7.54
CA GLU A 450 -9.92 0.89 6.70
C GLU A 450 -11.25 0.74 5.95
N VAL A 451 -12.35 1.16 6.57
CA VAL A 451 -13.65 1.22 5.89
C VAL A 451 -13.61 2.22 4.74
N GLY A 452 -12.93 3.35 4.87
CA GLY A 452 -12.75 4.30 3.77
C GLY A 452 -12.16 3.64 2.53
N HIS A 453 -11.14 2.77 2.69
CA HIS A 453 -10.61 1.97 1.58
C HIS A 453 -11.65 0.99 1.03
N SER A 454 -12.40 0.33 1.90
CA SER A 454 -13.50 -0.55 1.53
C SER A 454 -14.66 0.16 0.83
N LEU A 455 -14.72 1.49 0.90
CA LEU A 455 -15.64 2.36 0.14
C LEU A 455 -15.04 2.89 -1.17
N GLY A 456 -13.82 2.49 -1.52
CA GLY A 456 -13.12 2.86 -2.74
C GLY A 456 -12.18 4.06 -2.62
N LEU A 457 -12.01 4.64 -1.43
CA LEU A 457 -11.17 5.81 -1.22
C LEU A 457 -9.69 5.46 -1.09
N ARG A 458 -8.82 6.28 -1.65
CA ARG A 458 -7.37 6.27 -1.47
C ARG A 458 -6.96 7.23 -0.36
N HIS A 459 -5.72 7.12 0.09
CA HIS A 459 -5.15 8.09 1.03
C HIS A 459 -5.19 9.51 0.46
N ASN A 460 -5.45 10.49 1.34
CA ASN A 460 -5.34 11.92 1.03
C ASN A 460 -4.36 12.60 1.97
N MET A 461 -3.08 12.59 1.66
CA MET A 461 -2.02 13.17 2.49
C MET A 461 -1.97 14.72 2.48
N MET A 462 -2.87 15.37 1.75
CA MET A 462 -3.02 16.83 1.79
C MET A 462 -4.12 17.29 2.76
N ALA A 463 -4.82 16.36 3.39
CA ALA A 463 -5.92 16.69 4.26
C ALA A 463 -5.47 17.29 5.61
N SER A 464 -4.30 16.91 6.11
CA SER A 464 -3.64 17.51 7.28
C SER A 464 -3.31 18.99 7.05
N TRP A 465 -2.80 19.34 5.87
CA TRP A 465 -2.50 20.71 5.46
C TRP A 465 -3.76 21.60 5.38
N ALA A 466 -4.92 21.02 5.22
CA ALA A 466 -6.18 21.78 5.13
C ALA A 466 -6.48 22.62 6.38
N TYR A 467 -5.94 22.27 7.53
CA TYR A 467 -6.11 22.99 8.79
C TYR A 467 -4.89 23.85 9.11
N GLN A 468 -5.11 25.05 9.69
CA GLN A 468 -3.99 25.88 10.14
C GLN A 468 -3.39 25.27 11.41
N THR A 469 -2.06 25.26 11.49
CA THR A 469 -1.31 24.71 12.64
C THR A 469 -1.81 25.27 13.97
N ASP A 470 -1.95 26.60 14.10
CA ASP A 470 -2.41 27.21 15.35
C ASP A 470 -3.91 26.97 15.63
N SER A 471 -4.71 26.62 14.62
CA SER A 471 -6.11 26.25 14.82
C SER A 471 -6.24 24.87 15.49
N LEU A 472 -5.30 23.96 15.28
CA LEU A 472 -5.25 22.65 15.95
C LEU A 472 -5.01 22.76 17.46
N ARG A 473 -4.60 23.94 17.96
CA ARG A 473 -4.45 24.27 19.37
C ARG A 473 -5.71 24.91 19.98
N ASN A 474 -6.76 25.07 19.18
CA ASN A 474 -8.00 25.71 19.62
C ASN A 474 -9.10 24.68 19.81
N GLU A 475 -9.61 24.56 21.06
CA GLU A 475 -10.67 23.60 21.42
C GLU A 475 -11.94 23.80 20.57
N SER A 476 -12.36 25.05 20.36
CA SER A 476 -13.58 25.33 19.58
C SER A 476 -13.44 24.93 18.12
N PHE A 477 -12.22 25.00 17.56
CA PHE A 477 -11.95 24.58 16.20
C PHE A 477 -11.95 23.04 16.10
N THR A 478 -11.18 22.36 16.95
CA THR A 478 -11.06 20.89 16.90
C THR A 478 -12.38 20.20 17.23
N SER A 479 -13.17 20.74 18.17
CA SER A 479 -14.51 20.25 18.47
C SER A 479 -15.50 20.50 17.31
N ARG A 480 -15.40 21.65 16.61
CA ARG A 480 -16.27 21.95 15.46
C ARG A 480 -16.04 21.00 14.30
N TYR A 481 -14.79 20.71 13.97
CA TYR A 481 -14.44 19.82 12.86
C TYR A 481 -14.33 18.36 13.30
N ASN A 482 -14.41 18.10 14.60
CA ASN A 482 -14.32 16.78 15.22
C ASN A 482 -13.12 15.98 14.70
N GLY A 483 -11.94 16.60 14.61
CA GLY A 483 -10.77 15.89 14.10
C GLY A 483 -9.52 16.75 13.91
N THR A 484 -8.45 16.12 13.46
CA THR A 484 -7.11 16.70 13.29
C THR A 484 -6.77 17.02 11.83
N SER A 485 -7.55 16.50 10.88
CA SER A 485 -7.40 16.72 9.44
C SER A 485 -8.76 16.80 8.75
N SER A 486 -8.79 17.23 7.50
CA SER A 486 -10.03 17.30 6.72
C SER A 486 -10.50 15.94 6.20
N SER A 487 -9.72 14.88 6.38
CA SER A 487 -10.03 13.52 5.96
C SER A 487 -9.49 12.48 6.93
N ILE A 488 -10.30 11.45 7.21
CA ILE A 488 -9.87 10.24 7.90
C ILE A 488 -8.87 9.41 7.07
N MET A 489 -8.83 9.63 5.76
CA MET A 489 -7.93 8.94 4.84
C MET A 489 -6.52 9.54 4.80
N ASP A 490 -6.23 10.52 5.65
CA ASP A 490 -4.89 11.01 5.93
C ASP A 490 -4.22 10.17 7.03
N TYR A 491 -2.90 10.11 7.02
CA TYR A 491 -2.13 9.56 8.14
C TYR A 491 -1.78 10.63 9.18
N ALA A 492 -2.70 11.56 9.42
CA ALA A 492 -2.52 12.68 10.37
C ALA A 492 -2.23 12.22 11.82
N ARG A 493 -2.58 10.97 12.17
CA ARG A 493 -2.39 10.40 13.50
C ARG A 493 -3.05 11.28 14.59
N PHE A 494 -2.38 11.42 15.75
CA PHE A 494 -2.92 12.20 16.87
C PHE A 494 -2.38 13.62 16.87
N ASN A 495 -3.12 14.55 17.52
CA ASN A 495 -2.79 15.96 17.56
C ASN A 495 -1.55 16.25 18.42
N TYR A 496 -0.36 16.11 17.83
CA TYR A 496 0.91 16.43 18.48
C TYR A 496 1.22 17.94 18.53
N VAL A 497 0.38 18.77 17.89
CA VAL A 497 0.52 20.24 17.85
C VAL A 497 -0.03 20.89 19.12
N ALA A 498 -1.09 20.29 19.70
CA ALA A 498 -1.67 20.77 20.95
C ALA A 498 -0.64 20.83 22.08
N GLN A 499 -0.70 21.88 22.89
CA GLN A 499 0.24 22.11 24.00
C GLN A 499 -0.48 22.00 25.35
N PRO A 500 0.23 21.67 26.43
CA PRO A 500 -0.34 21.75 27.77
C PRO A 500 -0.91 23.14 28.04
N GLY A 501 -2.19 23.16 28.45
CA GLY A 501 -2.93 24.42 28.71
C GLY A 501 -3.80 24.89 27.54
N ASP A 502 -3.70 24.32 26.35
CA ASP A 502 -4.59 24.67 25.21
C ASP A 502 -6.05 24.20 25.43
N GLY A 503 -6.27 23.18 26.29
CA GLY A 503 -7.58 22.65 26.61
C GLY A 503 -8.24 21.81 25.51
N VAL A 504 -7.50 21.44 24.47
CA VAL A 504 -7.97 20.62 23.33
C VAL A 504 -8.35 19.22 23.81
N LYS A 505 -9.58 18.79 23.50
CA LYS A 505 -10.11 17.46 23.86
C LYS A 505 -10.08 16.48 22.72
N VAL A 506 -10.39 16.94 21.50
CA VAL A 506 -10.38 16.12 20.30
C VAL A 506 -8.96 16.05 19.77
N LEU A 507 -8.29 14.91 20.02
CA LEU A 507 -6.91 14.67 19.64
C LEU A 507 -6.76 13.61 18.55
N SER A 508 -7.84 12.90 18.22
CA SER A 508 -7.86 11.82 17.20
C SER A 508 -8.43 12.33 15.88
N PRO A 509 -8.01 11.75 14.73
CA PRO A 509 -8.70 11.99 13.46
C PRO A 509 -10.10 11.37 13.45
N HIS A 510 -11.04 11.99 12.71
CA HIS A 510 -12.39 11.49 12.47
C HIS A 510 -12.81 11.83 11.03
N ILE A 511 -14.02 11.41 10.61
CA ILE A 511 -14.63 11.80 9.35
C ILE A 511 -14.62 13.32 9.20
N GLY A 512 -14.00 13.80 8.15
CA GLY A 512 -13.82 15.21 7.86
C GLY A 512 -14.60 15.71 6.64
N PRO A 513 -14.52 17.02 6.37
CA PRO A 513 -15.18 17.62 5.20
C PRO A 513 -14.81 16.99 3.86
N TYR A 514 -13.56 16.55 3.69
CA TYR A 514 -13.12 15.88 2.46
C TYR A 514 -13.80 14.51 2.29
N ASP A 515 -13.94 13.74 3.35
CA ASP A 515 -14.55 12.41 3.30
C ASP A 515 -16.02 12.52 2.87
N ILE A 516 -16.74 13.50 3.46
CA ILE A 516 -18.13 13.80 3.10
C ILE A 516 -18.24 14.19 1.62
N PHE A 517 -17.34 15.04 1.15
CA PHE A 517 -17.27 15.49 -0.24
C PHE A 517 -16.95 14.31 -1.18
N ALA A 518 -16.01 13.45 -0.83
CA ALA A 518 -15.61 12.31 -1.65
C ALA A 518 -16.75 11.27 -1.76
N ILE A 519 -17.41 10.94 -0.65
CA ILE A 519 -18.55 10.02 -0.66
C ILE A 519 -19.73 10.63 -1.43
N GLU A 520 -19.99 11.92 -1.30
CA GLU A 520 -21.06 12.58 -2.08
C GLU A 520 -20.76 12.50 -3.60
N TYR A 521 -19.51 12.76 -4.02
CA TYR A 521 -19.10 12.56 -5.42
C TYR A 521 -19.30 11.12 -5.88
N GLY A 522 -18.84 10.16 -5.12
CA GLY A 522 -18.85 8.74 -5.52
C GLY A 522 -20.24 8.12 -5.50
N TYR A 523 -21.12 8.52 -4.58
CA TYR A 523 -22.32 7.75 -4.25
C TYR A 523 -23.64 8.48 -4.49
N ARG A 524 -23.65 9.82 -4.68
CA ARG A 524 -24.90 10.52 -5.03
C ARG A 524 -25.47 9.96 -6.35
N TRP A 525 -26.73 9.52 -6.32
CA TRP A 525 -27.41 9.00 -7.48
C TRP A 525 -28.06 10.13 -8.29
N TYR A 526 -27.78 10.21 -9.58
CA TYR A 526 -28.29 11.26 -10.47
C TYR A 526 -29.40 10.78 -11.41
N GLY A 527 -29.76 9.49 -11.37
CA GLY A 527 -30.79 8.90 -12.24
C GLY A 527 -30.45 8.94 -13.73
N LYS A 528 -29.16 8.92 -14.07
CA LYS A 528 -28.67 8.92 -15.45
C LYS A 528 -28.40 7.51 -15.95
N GLU A 529 -28.42 7.34 -17.27
CA GLU A 529 -28.29 6.04 -17.93
C GLU A 529 -26.86 5.75 -18.42
N SER A 530 -25.96 6.72 -18.39
CA SER A 530 -24.58 6.54 -18.82
C SER A 530 -23.61 7.43 -18.04
N PRO A 531 -22.32 7.04 -17.93
CA PRO A 531 -21.29 7.86 -17.29
C PRO A 531 -21.14 9.24 -17.94
N GLU A 532 -21.34 9.34 -19.24
CA GLU A 532 -21.25 10.61 -19.97
C GLU A 532 -22.40 11.56 -19.62
N ALA A 533 -23.58 11.01 -19.36
CA ALA A 533 -24.76 11.81 -18.96
C ALA A 533 -24.66 12.39 -17.54
N GLU A 534 -23.76 11.90 -16.70
CA GLU A 534 -23.49 12.45 -15.36
C GLU A 534 -22.44 13.58 -15.37
N LYS A 535 -21.67 13.75 -16.45
CA LYS A 535 -20.52 14.67 -16.50
C LYS A 535 -20.84 16.10 -16.10
N GLU A 536 -21.97 16.63 -16.52
CA GLU A 536 -22.36 18.00 -16.22
C GLU A 536 -22.63 18.20 -14.73
N GLN A 537 -23.37 17.28 -14.11
CA GLN A 537 -23.67 17.31 -12.67
C GLN A 537 -22.42 17.16 -11.84
N LEU A 538 -21.51 16.26 -12.22
CA LEU A 538 -20.23 16.07 -11.56
C LEU A 538 -19.32 17.28 -11.70
N ALA A 539 -19.28 17.92 -12.87
CA ALA A 539 -18.52 19.15 -13.08
C ALA A 539 -19.06 20.31 -12.24
N GLU A 540 -20.38 20.48 -12.20
CA GLU A 540 -21.03 21.46 -11.33
C GLU A 540 -20.75 21.21 -9.86
N PHE A 541 -20.82 19.94 -9.41
CA PHE A 541 -20.46 19.54 -8.06
C PHE A 541 -19.02 19.95 -7.73
N MET A 542 -18.05 19.63 -8.60
CA MET A 542 -16.65 19.97 -8.42
C MET A 542 -16.39 21.49 -8.40
N SER A 543 -17.13 22.26 -9.17
CA SER A 543 -16.97 23.73 -9.23
C SER A 543 -17.35 24.43 -7.93
N ARG A 544 -18.22 23.82 -7.12
CA ARG A 544 -18.65 24.32 -5.81
C ARG A 544 -17.69 23.97 -4.67
N HIS A 545 -16.77 23.01 -4.89
CA HIS A 545 -15.85 22.49 -3.87
C HIS A 545 -14.39 22.84 -4.21
N THR A 546 -14.05 24.13 -4.07
CA THR A 546 -12.73 24.69 -4.45
C THR A 546 -11.86 25.07 -3.25
N SER A 547 -12.39 24.99 -2.02
CA SER A 547 -11.62 25.36 -0.83
C SER A 547 -10.51 24.34 -0.54
N ARG A 548 -9.53 24.77 0.29
CA ARG A 548 -8.43 23.90 0.72
C ARG A 548 -8.88 22.62 1.46
N LEU A 549 -10.09 22.64 2.03
CA LEU A 549 -10.68 21.48 2.72
C LEU A 549 -10.94 20.27 1.79
N TYR A 550 -10.99 20.49 0.48
CA TYR A 550 -11.31 19.49 -0.54
C TYR A 550 -10.13 19.16 -1.43
N LYS A 551 -8.92 19.64 -1.08
CA LYS A 551 -7.71 19.31 -1.83
C LYS A 551 -7.32 17.86 -1.63
N TYR A 552 -6.74 17.29 -2.67
CA TYR A 552 -6.30 15.89 -2.71
C TYR A 552 -4.87 15.76 -3.23
N SER A 553 -4.09 14.94 -2.55
CA SER A 553 -2.81 14.43 -3.03
C SER A 553 -2.52 13.06 -2.42
N GLU A 554 -1.91 12.20 -3.23
CA GLU A 554 -1.48 10.87 -2.79
C GLU A 554 -0.28 10.92 -1.85
N ALA A 555 0.02 9.76 -1.24
CA ALA A 555 1.21 9.60 -0.42
C ALA A 555 2.49 9.79 -1.24
N GLN A 556 3.48 10.40 -0.63
CA GLN A 556 4.83 10.53 -1.14
C GLN A 556 5.79 9.75 -0.23
N ASP A 557 6.94 9.33 -0.74
CA ASP A 557 8.01 8.81 0.11
C ASP A 557 8.45 9.90 1.10
N VAL A 558 8.51 9.56 2.39
CA VAL A 558 8.84 10.52 3.47
C VAL A 558 10.19 11.20 3.23
N ARG A 559 11.16 10.47 2.70
CA ARG A 559 12.52 10.97 2.45
C ARG A 559 12.62 11.81 1.18
N ASP A 560 11.75 11.53 0.19
CA ASP A 560 11.78 12.17 -1.13
C ASP A 560 10.52 13.00 -1.41
N ALA A 561 9.75 13.38 -0.38
CA ALA A 561 8.59 14.25 -0.53
C ALA A 561 8.97 15.53 -1.29
N VAL A 562 8.22 15.82 -2.34
CA VAL A 562 8.43 16.97 -3.22
C VAL A 562 7.48 18.11 -2.85
N ASP A 563 6.20 17.79 -2.61
CA ASP A 563 5.22 18.75 -2.10
C ASP A 563 5.17 18.68 -0.57
N PRO A 564 5.62 19.71 0.14
CA PRO A 564 5.64 19.72 1.59
C PRO A 564 4.24 19.78 2.24
N ARG A 565 3.17 19.86 1.45
CA ARG A 565 1.77 19.88 1.90
C ARG A 565 1.13 18.50 1.91
N ALA A 566 1.78 17.48 1.33
CA ALA A 566 1.23 16.14 1.16
C ALA A 566 2.19 15.10 1.71
N GLN A 567 2.35 15.08 3.02
CA GLN A 567 3.30 14.22 3.72
C GLN A 567 2.58 13.21 4.62
N ILE A 568 3.28 12.16 4.99
CA ILE A 568 2.78 11.14 5.91
C ILE A 568 3.03 11.60 7.35
N GLU A 569 2.02 11.53 8.21
CA GLU A 569 2.10 11.83 9.65
C GLU A 569 2.42 13.29 10.00
N ASP A 570 2.23 14.22 9.06
CA ASP A 570 2.31 15.64 9.35
C ASP A 570 0.97 16.24 9.79
N LEU A 571 0.99 17.41 10.38
CA LEU A 571 -0.19 18.16 10.79
C LEU A 571 -0.04 19.65 10.49
N GLY A 572 -1.14 20.25 10.06
CA GLY A 572 -1.24 21.69 9.88
C GLY A 572 -0.57 22.20 8.60
N ASP A 573 -0.75 23.50 8.33
CA ASP A 573 -0.30 24.13 7.10
C ASP A 573 1.15 24.66 7.16
N ASP A 574 1.79 24.57 8.33
CA ASP A 574 3.17 24.98 8.55
C ASP A 574 3.99 23.85 9.19
N PRO A 575 4.65 23.00 8.38
CA PRO A 575 5.46 21.88 8.90
C PRO A 575 6.57 22.32 9.87
N ILE A 576 7.13 23.52 9.71
CA ILE A 576 8.17 24.03 10.59
C ILE A 576 7.57 24.32 11.98
N ARG A 577 6.47 25.05 12.01
CA ARG A 577 5.76 25.39 13.26
C ARG A 577 5.22 24.15 13.95
N SER A 578 4.60 23.25 13.21
CA SER A 578 4.04 21.98 13.74
C SER A 578 5.14 21.11 14.34
N SER A 579 6.27 20.96 13.65
CA SER A 579 7.42 20.19 14.15
C SER A 579 8.05 20.81 15.40
N GLN A 580 8.16 22.14 15.47
CA GLN A 580 8.63 22.83 16.67
C GLN A 580 7.73 22.53 17.89
N LEU A 581 6.40 22.61 17.72
CA LEU A 581 5.44 22.31 18.78
C LEU A 581 5.49 20.84 19.19
N GLY A 582 5.62 19.92 18.20
CA GLY A 582 5.83 18.49 18.46
C GLY A 582 7.08 18.23 19.29
N ILE A 583 8.23 18.85 18.93
CA ILE A 583 9.48 18.73 19.69
C ILE A 583 9.32 19.28 21.11
N GLU A 584 8.62 20.39 21.32
CA GLU A 584 8.34 20.91 22.66
C GLU A 584 7.52 19.93 23.51
N ASN A 585 6.64 19.12 22.90
CA ASN A 585 5.95 18.03 23.57
C ASN A 585 6.88 16.85 23.86
N LEU A 586 7.71 16.43 22.90
CA LEU A 586 8.69 15.35 23.13
C LEU A 586 9.67 15.67 24.26
N LYS A 587 10.09 16.93 24.41
CA LYS A 587 10.92 17.39 25.55
C LYS A 587 10.25 17.19 26.92
N LYS A 588 8.91 17.08 26.95
CA LYS A 588 8.13 16.76 28.16
C LYS A 588 7.94 15.25 28.32
N VAL A 589 7.89 14.48 27.23
CA VAL A 589 7.74 13.01 27.26
C VAL A 589 9.03 12.33 27.73
N VAL A 590 10.18 12.70 27.14
CA VAL A 590 11.46 12.01 27.37
C VAL A 590 11.83 11.85 28.85
N PRO A 591 11.76 12.88 29.72
CA PRO A 591 12.13 12.74 31.12
C PRO A 591 11.18 11.84 31.94
N ASN A 592 10.01 11.51 31.38
CA ASN A 592 8.97 10.73 32.05
C ASN A 592 8.87 9.29 31.57
N ILE A 593 9.60 8.89 30.53
CA ILE A 593 9.48 7.57 29.89
C ILE A 593 9.58 6.45 30.91
N ILE A 594 10.65 6.41 31.73
CA ILE A 594 10.86 5.37 32.73
C ILE A 594 9.66 5.31 33.70
N LYS A 595 9.23 6.48 34.20
CA LYS A 595 8.08 6.56 35.11
C LYS A 595 6.78 6.04 34.48
N TRP A 596 6.50 6.37 33.22
CA TRP A 596 5.24 6.01 32.55
C TRP A 596 5.20 4.55 32.15
N THR A 597 6.35 3.91 31.94
CA THR A 597 6.47 2.49 31.57
C THR A 597 6.69 1.56 32.75
N THR A 598 6.88 2.09 33.96
CA THR A 598 7.05 1.27 35.18
C THR A 598 5.70 0.75 35.68
N THR A 599 5.53 -0.58 35.76
CA THR A 599 4.32 -1.25 36.20
C THR A 599 4.35 -1.60 37.72
N GLY A 600 5.52 -1.61 38.33
CA GLY A 600 5.72 -2.05 39.72
C GLY A 600 5.88 -3.57 39.88
N GLU A 601 5.97 -4.32 38.78
CA GLU A 601 6.29 -5.74 38.78
C GLU A 601 7.72 -5.98 39.27
N LYS A 602 7.92 -7.13 39.99
CA LYS A 602 9.26 -7.53 40.40
C LYS A 602 10.09 -7.93 39.18
N GLU A 603 11.35 -7.48 39.16
CA GLU A 603 12.31 -7.77 38.06
C GLU A 603 11.89 -7.23 36.69
N GLN A 604 11.02 -6.20 36.68
CA GLN A 604 10.68 -5.52 35.41
C GLN A 604 11.94 -4.99 34.74
N THR A 605 12.09 -5.29 33.44
CA THR A 605 13.18 -4.77 32.60
C THR A 605 12.84 -3.38 32.07
N TYR A 606 13.85 -2.69 31.47
CA TYR A 606 13.64 -1.41 30.77
C TYR A 606 13.15 -1.60 29.31
N GLU A 607 12.61 -2.76 28.96
CA GLU A 607 12.21 -3.06 27.57
C GLU A 607 11.15 -2.08 27.05
N GLU A 608 10.08 -1.86 27.83
CA GLU A 608 9.00 -0.92 27.45
C GLU A 608 9.51 0.53 27.42
N ALA A 609 10.40 0.92 28.35
CA ALA A 609 11.03 2.23 28.33
C ALA A 609 11.92 2.40 27.08
N SER A 610 12.64 1.36 26.69
CA SER A 610 13.47 1.34 25.50
C SER A 610 12.63 1.49 24.23
N LYS A 611 11.53 0.72 24.09
CA LYS A 611 10.60 0.84 22.95
C LYS A 611 10.05 2.26 22.84
N LEU A 612 9.51 2.79 23.93
CA LEU A 612 8.94 4.15 23.92
C LEU A 612 9.99 5.23 23.61
N TYR A 613 11.23 5.07 24.09
CA TYR A 613 12.32 6.00 23.77
C TYR A 613 12.66 5.99 22.28
N TYR A 614 12.76 4.80 21.66
CA TYR A 614 12.99 4.72 20.23
C TYR A 614 11.79 5.23 19.40
N ALA A 615 10.57 5.07 19.88
CA ALA A 615 9.39 5.68 19.29
C ALA A 615 9.45 7.21 19.30
N VAL A 616 9.93 7.80 20.40
CA VAL A 616 10.18 9.26 20.47
C VAL A 616 11.25 9.70 19.48
N ILE A 617 12.35 8.95 19.34
CA ILE A 617 13.40 9.24 18.35
C ILE A 617 12.82 9.15 16.92
N ASN A 618 12.02 8.15 16.64
CA ASN A 618 11.36 8.01 15.34
C ASN A 618 10.43 9.20 15.05
N GLN A 619 9.63 9.61 16.03
CA GLN A 619 8.76 10.78 15.89
C GLN A 619 9.54 12.08 15.66
N TRP A 620 10.65 12.29 16.40
CA TRP A 620 11.55 13.41 16.17
C TRP A 620 12.12 13.39 14.75
N ASN A 621 12.53 12.22 14.27
CA ASN A 621 13.04 12.07 12.90
C ASN A 621 11.96 12.38 11.84
N ASN A 622 10.69 12.03 12.07
CA ASN A 622 9.58 12.42 11.20
C ASN A 622 9.49 13.94 11.06
N TYR A 623 9.58 14.65 12.19
CA TYR A 623 9.54 16.12 12.18
C TYR A 623 10.68 16.72 11.35
N LEU A 624 11.89 16.13 11.38
CA LEU A 624 13.00 16.59 10.55
C LEU A 624 12.68 16.48 9.06
N TYR A 625 12.10 15.33 8.64
CA TYR A 625 11.73 15.11 7.23
C TYR A 625 10.57 15.98 6.79
N HIS A 626 9.55 16.20 7.63
CA HIS A 626 8.46 17.12 7.32
C HIS A 626 8.97 18.54 7.02
N VAL A 627 9.95 18.99 7.77
CA VAL A 627 10.57 20.29 7.53
C VAL A 627 11.45 20.27 6.29
N MET A 628 12.26 19.21 6.11
CA MET A 628 13.21 19.09 4.99
C MET A 628 12.52 19.10 3.63
N ALA A 629 11.27 18.61 3.52
CA ALA A 629 10.50 18.62 2.28
C ALA A 629 10.31 20.03 1.69
N ASN A 630 10.40 21.08 2.50
CA ASN A 630 10.35 22.46 2.02
C ASN A 630 11.58 22.86 1.22
N ILE A 631 12.78 22.27 1.48
CA ILE A 631 14.04 22.62 0.81
C ILE A 631 14.08 21.98 -0.57
N GLY A 632 14.07 22.79 -1.61
CA GLY A 632 13.88 22.32 -3.00
C GLY A 632 12.50 21.73 -3.23
N GLY A 633 11.50 22.09 -2.41
CA GLY A 633 10.12 21.66 -2.51
C GLY A 633 9.36 22.35 -3.64
N ILE A 634 8.33 21.66 -4.14
CA ILE A 634 7.43 22.15 -5.20
C ILE A 634 6.00 21.86 -4.78
N TYR A 635 5.14 22.87 -4.75
CA TYR A 635 3.70 22.71 -4.62
C TYR A 635 3.13 22.18 -5.94
N MET A 636 2.38 21.10 -5.88
CA MET A 636 1.77 20.44 -7.04
C MET A 636 0.25 20.53 -6.97
N GLU A 637 -0.39 21.02 -8.03
CA GLU A 637 -1.84 21.18 -8.11
C GLU A 637 -2.43 20.33 -9.25
N ASN A 638 -3.53 19.65 -8.99
CA ASN A 638 -4.34 18.99 -10.01
C ASN A 638 -5.18 20.04 -10.74
N THR A 639 -4.56 20.75 -11.70
CA THR A 639 -5.19 21.88 -12.39
C THR A 639 -6.15 21.45 -13.49
N THR A 640 -7.14 22.32 -13.74
CA THR A 640 -8.07 22.18 -14.86
C THR A 640 -8.05 23.42 -15.74
N VAL A 641 -8.40 23.27 -17.02
CA VAL A 641 -8.45 24.41 -17.94
C VAL A 641 -9.42 25.48 -17.40
N GLY A 642 -8.91 26.68 -17.22
CA GLY A 642 -9.70 27.84 -16.76
C GLY A 642 -9.73 28.07 -15.23
N ASP A 643 -9.09 27.22 -14.40
CA ASP A 643 -9.04 27.42 -12.95
C ASP A 643 -8.05 28.51 -12.49
N GLY A 644 -7.19 28.98 -13.40
CA GLY A 644 -6.22 30.04 -13.12
C GLY A 644 -5.03 29.62 -12.26
N GLN A 645 -4.91 28.34 -11.90
CA GLN A 645 -3.81 27.84 -11.09
C GLN A 645 -2.67 27.31 -11.94
N LYS A 646 -1.46 27.28 -11.36
CA LYS A 646 -0.30 26.63 -11.95
C LYS A 646 -0.16 25.21 -11.42
N THR A 647 0.19 24.26 -12.31
CA THR A 647 0.42 22.87 -11.89
C THR A 647 1.61 22.75 -10.93
N PHE A 648 2.65 23.58 -11.10
CA PHE A 648 3.86 23.57 -10.28
C PHE A 648 4.21 24.98 -9.79
N THR A 649 4.51 25.10 -8.51
CA THR A 649 5.01 26.35 -7.90
C THR A 649 6.09 26.03 -6.88
N PHE A 650 7.26 26.65 -6.96
CA PHE A 650 8.33 26.40 -6.01
C PHE A 650 8.00 27.00 -4.64
N VAL A 651 8.45 26.31 -3.58
CA VAL A 651 8.34 26.79 -2.21
C VAL A 651 9.14 28.09 -2.08
N GLU A 652 8.59 29.06 -1.36
CA GLU A 652 9.15 30.39 -1.18
C GLU A 652 10.54 30.32 -0.52
N ARG A 653 11.44 31.23 -0.91
CA ARG A 653 12.80 31.32 -0.41
C ARG A 653 12.87 31.37 1.13
N GLU A 654 12.05 32.22 1.73
CA GLU A 654 12.04 32.46 3.17
C GLU A 654 11.66 31.20 3.94
N LYS A 655 10.69 30.44 3.42
CA LYS A 655 10.27 29.16 4.00
C LYS A 655 11.35 28.10 3.87
N GLN A 656 12.03 28.02 2.72
CA GLN A 656 13.15 27.10 2.53
C GLN A 656 14.33 27.44 3.50
N LYS A 657 14.64 28.71 3.68
CA LYS A 657 15.67 29.15 4.63
C LYS A 657 15.30 28.89 6.09
N ALA A 658 14.05 29.08 6.45
CA ALA A 658 13.55 28.74 7.78
C ALA A 658 13.62 27.23 8.05
N ALA A 659 13.29 26.41 7.04
CA ALA A 659 13.44 24.96 7.10
C ALA A 659 14.90 24.53 7.28
N MET A 660 15.81 25.15 6.51
CA MET A 660 17.25 24.89 6.66
C MET A 660 17.75 25.25 8.07
N LYS A 661 17.37 26.44 8.57
CA LYS A 661 17.72 26.85 9.93
C LYS A 661 17.22 25.85 10.98
N PHE A 662 16.00 25.37 10.86
CA PHE A 662 15.44 24.37 11.77
C PHE A 662 16.32 23.09 11.79
N LEU A 663 16.71 22.57 10.62
CA LEU A 663 17.56 21.37 10.55
C LEU A 663 18.96 21.61 11.13
N LEU A 664 19.55 22.79 10.92
CA LEU A 664 20.84 23.15 11.51
C LEU A 664 20.77 23.17 13.05
N ASP A 665 19.66 23.68 13.59
CA ASP A 665 19.48 23.82 15.04
C ASP A 665 19.09 22.48 15.71
N GLU A 666 18.21 21.67 15.10
CA GLU A 666 17.61 20.51 15.74
C GLU A 666 18.35 19.17 15.51
N VAL A 667 19.11 19.01 14.42
CA VAL A 667 19.80 17.75 14.14
C VAL A 667 21.30 17.91 13.92
N LEU A 668 21.76 18.97 13.23
CA LEU A 668 23.20 19.17 13.02
C LEU A 668 23.90 19.75 14.24
N THR A 669 23.16 20.33 15.18
CA THR A 669 23.57 20.61 16.55
C THR A 669 23.19 19.44 17.46
N TYR A 670 24.00 19.11 18.46
CA TYR A 670 23.73 17.99 19.38
C TYR A 670 22.47 18.24 20.24
N PRO A 671 21.36 17.52 20.01
CA PRO A 671 20.14 17.73 20.78
C PRO A 671 20.20 16.98 22.12
N LYS A 672 20.85 17.62 23.11
CA LYS A 672 21.08 17.03 24.45
C LYS A 672 19.79 16.53 25.11
N TRP A 673 18.68 17.26 24.91
CA TRP A 673 17.39 16.92 25.51
C TRP A 673 16.90 15.52 25.10
N LEU A 674 17.36 15.01 23.95
CA LEU A 674 16.97 13.70 23.42
C LEU A 674 18.03 12.62 23.68
N PHE A 675 19.32 12.93 23.52
CA PHE A 675 20.39 11.93 23.50
C PHE A 675 21.29 11.94 24.75
N ASP A 676 21.20 12.97 25.64
CA ASP A 676 21.90 13.03 26.92
C ASP A 676 20.87 12.88 28.05
N THR A 677 20.25 11.69 28.14
CA THR A 677 19.09 11.42 29.00
C THR A 677 19.31 10.19 29.88
N GLU A 678 18.60 10.11 31.00
CA GLU A 678 18.63 8.96 31.89
C GLU A 678 18.14 7.68 31.17
N VAL A 679 17.03 7.75 30.45
CA VAL A 679 16.48 6.60 29.71
C VAL A 679 17.47 6.04 28.68
N GLY A 680 18.26 6.89 28.04
CA GLY A 680 19.30 6.49 27.08
C GLY A 680 20.39 5.58 27.69
N GLN A 681 20.53 5.54 29.02
CA GLN A 681 21.48 4.66 29.71
C GLN A 681 20.96 3.23 29.88
N TYR A 682 19.67 2.98 29.73
CA TYR A 682 19.00 1.72 29.98
C TYR A 682 18.40 1.05 28.73
N THR A 683 18.71 1.55 27.52
CA THR A 683 18.06 1.12 26.27
C THR A 683 18.67 -0.12 25.61
N TYR A 684 19.63 -0.80 26.27
CA TYR A 684 20.23 -2.00 25.72
C TYR A 684 19.38 -3.25 25.96
N LEU A 685 18.95 -3.89 24.88
CA LEU A 685 18.31 -5.20 24.91
C LEU A 685 19.41 -6.28 24.81
N LEU A 686 20.06 -6.61 25.92
CA LEU A 686 21.21 -7.53 25.93
C LEU A 686 20.93 -8.91 25.33
N ARG A 687 19.67 -9.39 25.43
CA ARG A 687 19.27 -10.69 24.88
C ARG A 687 19.46 -10.77 23.36
N ASN A 688 19.19 -9.69 22.64
CA ASN A 688 19.19 -9.62 21.18
C ASN A 688 20.35 -8.79 20.63
N THR A 689 21.12 -8.11 21.50
CA THR A 689 22.24 -7.27 21.10
C THR A 689 23.54 -8.06 21.23
N PRO A 690 24.30 -8.29 20.14
CA PRO A 690 25.61 -8.94 20.24
C PRO A 690 26.55 -8.17 21.18
N VAL A 691 27.24 -8.89 22.05
CA VAL A 691 28.21 -8.30 22.98
C VAL A 691 29.31 -7.54 22.21
N GLY A 692 29.56 -6.31 22.61
CA GLY A 692 30.56 -5.43 21.98
C GLY A 692 30.05 -4.56 20.85
N LYS A 693 28.81 -4.73 20.40
CA LYS A 693 28.18 -3.82 19.43
C LYS A 693 27.50 -2.63 20.11
N VAL A 694 27.70 -1.46 19.53
CA VAL A 694 27.19 -0.17 20.05
C VAL A 694 26.31 0.57 19.05
N GLU A 695 25.87 -0.14 18.00
CA GLU A 695 25.13 0.45 16.88
C GLU A 695 23.81 1.10 17.33
N ASN A 696 23.19 0.56 18.38
CA ASN A 696 21.94 1.08 18.93
C ASN A 696 22.16 2.09 20.08
N ALA A 697 23.42 2.46 20.38
CA ALA A 697 23.68 3.51 21.36
C ALA A 697 23.07 4.84 20.88
N PRO A 698 22.46 5.64 21.78
CA PRO A 698 21.81 6.90 21.42
C PRO A 698 22.67 7.83 20.56
N THR A 699 23.96 7.95 20.88
CA THR A 699 24.90 8.76 20.09
C THR A 699 25.17 8.19 18.70
N GLN A 700 25.08 6.88 18.50
CA GLN A 700 25.19 6.27 17.18
C GLN A 700 23.93 6.51 16.36
N VAL A 701 22.76 6.43 16.99
CA VAL A 701 21.48 6.77 16.36
C VAL A 701 21.49 8.23 15.87
N LEU A 702 22.00 9.17 16.67
CA LEU A 702 22.17 10.55 16.25
C LEU A 702 23.09 10.69 15.02
N LYS A 703 24.26 10.01 15.03
CA LYS A 703 25.18 10.05 13.88
C LYS A 703 24.50 9.52 12.61
N ASN A 704 23.69 8.50 12.74
CA ASN A 704 22.92 7.95 11.61
C ASN A 704 21.89 8.95 11.11
N ALA A 705 21.10 9.56 11.99
CA ALA A 705 20.13 10.59 11.62
C ALA A 705 20.83 11.79 10.92
N GLN A 706 21.94 12.27 11.45
CA GLN A 706 22.75 13.33 10.82
C GLN A 706 23.26 12.91 9.44
N SER A 707 23.72 11.67 9.31
CA SER A 707 24.18 11.14 8.01
C SER A 707 23.05 11.14 6.99
N TRP A 708 21.88 10.61 7.33
CA TRP A 708 20.72 10.55 6.43
C TRP A 708 20.25 11.95 6.01
N ILE A 709 20.08 12.88 6.94
CA ILE A 709 19.70 14.27 6.64
C ILE A 709 20.69 14.94 5.69
N VAL A 710 21.99 14.79 5.93
CA VAL A 710 23.03 15.36 5.04
C VAL A 710 22.95 14.73 3.65
N TRP A 711 22.81 13.41 3.55
CA TRP A 711 22.68 12.70 2.28
C TRP A 711 21.48 13.15 1.47
N ASP A 712 20.33 13.27 2.13
CA ASP A 712 19.07 13.63 1.49
C ASP A 712 19.05 15.14 1.08
N LEU A 713 19.70 16.02 1.84
CA LEU A 713 19.93 17.41 1.43
C LEU A 713 20.84 17.52 0.20
N LEU A 714 21.84 16.65 0.08
CA LEU A 714 22.79 16.63 -1.04
C LEU A 714 22.33 15.76 -2.22
N ASN A 715 21.12 15.20 -2.14
CA ASN A 715 20.55 14.38 -3.22
C ASN A 715 20.52 15.19 -4.55
N ASN A 716 20.96 14.54 -5.65
CA ASN A 716 21.01 15.18 -6.96
C ASN A 716 19.65 15.71 -7.42
N THR A 717 18.57 14.96 -7.18
CA THR A 717 17.21 15.36 -7.57
C THR A 717 16.76 16.64 -6.86
N ARG A 718 17.06 16.76 -5.56
CA ARG A 718 16.77 17.97 -4.77
C ARG A 718 17.57 19.17 -5.28
N LEU A 719 18.88 18.99 -5.48
CA LEU A 719 19.73 20.08 -6.01
C LEU A 719 19.28 20.51 -7.41
N MET A 720 18.88 19.60 -8.28
CA MET A 720 18.34 19.92 -9.60
C MET A 720 17.04 20.73 -9.51
N ARG A 721 16.13 20.41 -8.57
CA ARG A 721 14.93 21.24 -8.32
C ARG A 721 15.29 22.64 -7.85
N MET A 722 16.33 22.79 -7.03
CA MET A 722 16.82 24.11 -6.58
C MET A 722 17.43 24.90 -7.72
N LEU A 723 18.20 24.27 -8.61
CA LEU A 723 18.76 24.90 -9.81
C LEU A 723 17.66 25.32 -10.79
N GLU A 724 16.62 24.49 -10.95
CA GLU A 724 15.46 24.84 -11.75
C GLU A 724 14.69 26.04 -11.15
N ASN A 725 14.53 26.06 -9.82
CA ASN A 725 13.96 27.21 -9.12
C ASN A 725 14.77 28.49 -9.36
N GLU A 726 16.10 28.40 -9.32
CA GLU A 726 17.00 29.53 -9.62
C GLU A 726 16.85 30.00 -11.08
N THR A 727 16.71 29.06 -12.02
CA THR A 727 16.47 29.36 -13.43
C THR A 727 15.17 30.13 -13.65
N VAL A 728 14.09 29.71 -12.98
CA VAL A 728 12.74 30.29 -13.12
C VAL A 728 12.59 31.60 -12.34
N ASN A 729 13.08 31.66 -11.12
CA ASN A 729 12.83 32.74 -10.16
C ASN A 729 14.05 33.65 -9.87
N GLY A 730 15.22 33.31 -10.40
CA GLY A 730 16.46 34.09 -10.24
C GLY A 730 16.80 34.35 -8.77
N LYS A 731 17.05 35.59 -8.41
CA LYS A 731 17.44 36.00 -7.07
C LYS A 731 16.35 35.75 -5.99
N LYS A 732 15.13 35.40 -6.39
CA LYS A 732 14.04 35.03 -5.44
C LYS A 732 14.13 33.57 -5.02
N ALA A 733 14.96 32.76 -5.65
CA ALA A 733 15.19 31.38 -5.26
C ALA A 733 16.14 31.29 -4.05
N TYR A 734 15.96 30.24 -3.23
CA TYR A 734 17.00 29.77 -2.34
C TYR A 734 17.88 28.81 -3.13
N THR A 735 19.13 29.23 -3.41
CA THR A 735 19.97 28.53 -4.37
C THR A 735 20.71 27.34 -3.75
N ALA A 736 21.10 26.37 -4.58
CA ALA A 736 21.93 25.24 -4.15
C ALA A 736 23.27 25.70 -3.52
N VAL A 737 23.84 26.79 -4.02
CA VAL A 737 25.06 27.38 -3.48
C VAL A 737 24.85 27.99 -2.08
N GLU A 738 23.75 28.69 -1.87
CA GLU A 738 23.40 29.24 -0.55
C GLU A 738 23.12 28.12 0.47
N MET A 739 22.41 27.04 0.08
CA MET A 739 22.20 25.90 0.95
C MET A 739 23.52 25.23 1.33
N MET A 740 24.44 25.08 0.39
CA MET A 740 25.78 24.53 0.64
C MET A 740 26.58 25.42 1.60
N ASP A 741 26.50 26.75 1.47
CA ASP A 741 27.15 27.69 2.35
C ASP A 741 26.57 27.64 3.77
N ASP A 742 25.27 27.54 3.93
CA ASP A 742 24.60 27.35 5.23
C ASP A 742 25.05 26.06 5.91
N LEU A 743 25.16 24.94 5.18
CA LEU A 743 25.70 23.65 5.67
C LEU A 743 27.17 23.79 6.08
N HIS A 744 28.02 24.37 5.23
CA HIS A 744 29.41 24.56 5.52
C HIS A 744 29.64 25.37 6.81
N ARG A 745 28.95 26.50 6.92
CA ARG A 745 29.07 27.38 8.11
C ARG A 745 28.64 26.67 9.39
N SER A 746 27.65 25.82 9.34
CA SER A 746 27.22 25.04 10.51
C SER A 746 28.26 23.97 10.87
N ILE A 747 28.59 23.11 9.90
CA ILE A 747 29.38 21.89 10.12
C ILE A 747 30.86 22.21 10.43
N PHE A 748 31.43 23.24 9.80
CA PHE A 748 32.87 23.60 9.94
C PHE A 748 33.14 24.84 10.79
N SER A 749 32.14 25.45 11.43
CA SER A 749 32.32 26.66 12.24
C SER A 749 33.40 26.54 13.32
N THR A 750 33.48 25.41 13.99
CA THR A 750 34.52 25.13 15.00
C THR A 750 35.90 25.07 14.36
N THR A 751 36.01 24.34 13.25
CA THR A 751 37.28 24.21 12.50
C THR A 751 37.72 25.55 11.91
N GLU A 752 36.80 26.35 11.36
CA GLU A 752 37.12 27.70 10.83
C GLU A 752 37.70 28.63 11.91
N ARG A 753 37.12 28.58 13.12
CA ARG A 753 37.61 29.38 14.25
C ARG A 753 38.90 28.82 14.89
N GLY A 754 39.38 27.63 14.46
CA GLY A 754 40.52 26.95 15.05
C GLY A 754 40.22 26.25 16.39
N VAL A 755 38.95 26.06 16.71
CA VAL A 755 38.53 25.27 17.88
C VAL A 755 38.65 23.78 17.56
N ILE A 756 39.17 23.00 18.48
CA ILE A 756 39.31 21.54 18.32
C ILE A 756 37.92 20.90 18.25
N PRO A 757 37.58 20.20 17.17
CA PRO A 757 36.28 19.52 17.05
C PRO A 757 36.25 18.29 17.99
N ASP A 758 35.16 18.14 18.71
CA ASP A 758 34.88 16.95 19.51
C ASP A 758 34.57 15.73 18.65
N VAL A 759 34.31 14.56 19.27
CA VAL A 759 34.05 13.29 18.57
C VAL A 759 32.82 13.38 17.69
N LEU A 760 31.73 14.01 18.13
CA LEU A 760 30.50 14.13 17.37
C LEU A 760 30.65 15.07 16.18
N THR A 761 31.29 16.22 16.40
CA THR A 761 31.64 17.17 15.32
C THR A 761 32.54 16.52 14.27
N ARG A 762 33.55 15.74 14.68
CA ARG A 762 34.40 14.99 13.73
C ARG A 762 33.60 13.96 12.94
N ALA A 763 32.64 13.27 13.56
CA ALA A 763 31.77 12.33 12.87
C ALA A 763 30.90 13.04 11.83
N LEU A 764 30.26 14.15 12.19
CA LEU A 764 29.42 14.95 11.29
C LEU A 764 30.23 15.50 10.10
N GLN A 765 31.44 16.03 10.32
CA GLN A 765 32.34 16.51 9.25
C GLN A 765 32.73 15.39 8.29
N LYS A 766 33.02 14.18 8.79
CA LYS A 766 33.28 13.00 7.95
C LYS A 766 32.06 12.59 7.14
N ASN A 767 30.88 12.53 7.76
CA ASN A 767 29.62 12.19 7.07
C ASN A 767 29.36 13.18 5.93
N PHE A 768 29.55 14.47 6.15
CA PHE A 768 29.37 15.48 5.10
C PHE A 768 30.34 15.31 3.94
N VAL A 769 31.64 15.09 4.23
CA VAL A 769 32.65 14.86 3.20
C VAL A 769 32.35 13.58 2.41
N ASP A 770 31.98 12.47 3.07
CA ASP A 770 31.64 11.21 2.42
C ASP A 770 30.37 11.33 1.57
N ALA A 771 29.36 12.07 2.03
CA ALA A 771 28.15 12.36 1.25
C ALA A 771 28.47 13.16 -0.02
N LEU A 772 29.30 14.19 0.08
CA LEU A 772 29.75 14.99 -1.08
C LEU A 772 30.54 14.14 -2.09
N ILE A 773 31.48 13.32 -1.62
CA ILE A 773 32.29 12.43 -2.46
C ILE A 773 31.39 11.46 -3.23
N THR A 774 30.49 10.79 -2.54
CA THR A 774 29.61 9.78 -3.14
C THR A 774 28.64 10.41 -4.13
N ALA A 775 27.98 11.48 -3.73
CA ALA A 775 27.02 12.16 -4.60
C ALA A 775 27.68 12.82 -5.84
N ALA A 776 28.96 13.21 -5.76
CA ALA A 776 29.72 13.69 -6.92
C ALA A 776 30.17 12.54 -7.85
N ALA A 777 30.41 11.35 -7.30
CA ALA A 777 30.84 10.18 -8.07
C ALA A 777 29.68 9.47 -8.78
N GLU A 778 28.51 9.38 -8.18
CA GLU A 778 27.31 8.74 -8.77
C GLU A 778 26.90 9.36 -10.11
N SER A 779 27.17 10.65 -10.29
CA SER A 779 26.83 11.38 -11.50
C SER A 779 27.74 11.12 -12.70
N GLU A 780 28.91 10.52 -12.50
CA GLU A 780 29.88 10.27 -13.59
C GLU A 780 29.79 8.87 -14.20
N GLY A 781 28.94 8.00 -13.69
CA GLY A 781 28.92 6.58 -14.07
C GLY A 781 30.24 5.86 -13.69
N VAL A 782 31.05 6.49 -12.85
CA VAL A 782 32.27 5.89 -12.33
C VAL A 782 31.85 4.73 -11.43
N LYS A 783 32.26 3.51 -11.78
CA LYS A 783 32.08 2.34 -10.93
C LYS A 783 32.78 2.62 -9.60
N ILE A 784 32.04 3.05 -8.60
CA ILE A 784 32.55 3.13 -7.22
C ILE A 784 33.12 1.75 -6.91
N ASN A 785 34.38 1.72 -6.44
CA ASN A 785 35.03 0.47 -6.14
C ASN A 785 34.13 -0.31 -5.17
N LYS A 786 33.59 -1.46 -5.59
CA LYS A 786 32.63 -2.28 -4.83
C LYS A 786 33.07 -2.59 -3.39
N LYS A 787 34.34 -2.41 -3.08
CA LYS A 787 34.92 -2.59 -1.76
C LYS A 787 34.49 -1.49 -0.76
N LEU A 788 34.30 -0.25 -1.23
CA LEU A 788 33.72 0.85 -0.41
C LEU A 788 32.18 0.74 -0.30
N ALA A 789 31.54 0.16 -1.30
CA ALA A 789 30.10 -0.12 -1.25
C ALA A 789 29.77 -1.34 -0.36
N ASN A 790 30.69 -2.31 -0.22
CA ASN A 790 30.49 -3.46 0.65
C ASN A 790 30.68 -3.16 2.14
N ASP A 791 31.39 -2.10 2.53
CA ASP A 791 31.32 -1.58 3.91
C ASP A 791 29.95 -0.97 4.24
N ARG A 792 29.11 -0.68 3.22
CA ARG A 792 27.67 -0.31 3.38
C ARG A 792 26.77 -1.49 3.72
N THR A 793 27.19 -2.75 3.51
CA THR A 793 26.38 -3.91 3.91
C THR A 793 26.28 -4.09 5.42
N VAL A 794 27.11 -3.40 6.19
CA VAL A 794 26.92 -3.25 7.64
C VAL A 794 25.79 -2.27 7.96
N ALA A 795 25.55 -1.28 7.09
CA ALA A 795 24.45 -0.31 7.23
C ALA A 795 23.05 -0.92 6.91
N THR A 796 22.97 -2.07 6.26
CA THR A 796 21.67 -2.70 5.93
C THR A 796 20.94 -3.31 7.14
N ASN A 797 21.62 -3.50 8.26
CA ASN A 797 20.94 -3.80 9.52
C ASN A 797 20.35 -2.54 10.21
N GLU A 798 20.68 -1.35 9.71
CA GLU A 798 20.15 -0.07 10.22
C GLU A 798 18.74 0.25 9.70
N HIS A 799 18.27 -0.44 8.71
CA HIS A 799 16.85 -0.44 8.33
C HIS A 799 15.92 -0.86 9.49
N PHE A 800 16.44 -1.50 10.51
CA PHE A 800 15.63 -1.97 11.63
C PHE A 800 15.05 -0.83 12.49
N LEU A 801 15.73 0.28 12.64
CA LEU A 801 15.22 1.44 13.41
C LEU A 801 14.27 2.32 12.59
N PHE A 802 14.38 2.30 11.26
CA PHE A 802 13.56 3.11 10.36
C PHE A 802 12.62 2.30 9.46
N ALA A 803 12.79 0.98 9.36
CA ALA A 803 12.02 0.08 8.53
C ALA A 803 10.75 -0.49 9.18
N ASN A 804 10.54 -0.25 10.48
CA ASN A 804 9.26 -0.58 11.13
C ASN A 804 8.12 0.41 10.79
N ARG A 805 8.34 1.25 9.78
CA ARG A 805 7.27 2.03 9.18
C ARG A 805 6.61 1.23 8.06
N GLN A 806 5.93 0.16 8.41
CA GLN A 806 4.88 -0.30 7.53
C GLN A 806 3.73 0.71 7.65
N PRO A 807 3.24 1.28 6.53
CA PRO A 807 2.02 2.05 6.57
C PRO A 807 0.93 1.19 7.22
N LEU A 808 -0.02 1.80 7.93
CA LEU A 808 -1.18 1.12 8.50
C LEU A 808 -1.96 0.31 7.45
N CYS A 809 -1.78 0.67 6.20
CA CYS A 809 -2.40 0.02 5.06
C CYS A 809 -1.36 -0.18 3.96
N SER A 810 -1.17 -1.40 3.49
CA SER A 810 -0.41 -1.71 2.29
C SER A 810 -1.23 -1.52 1.00
N CYS A 811 -2.18 -0.59 1.01
CA CYS A 811 -3.06 -0.34 -0.15
C CYS A 811 -2.28 0.07 -1.40
N ASP A 812 -1.08 0.63 -1.23
CA ASP A 812 -0.18 0.91 -2.34
C ASP A 812 0.39 -0.36 -2.99
N GLU A 813 0.48 -1.49 -2.29
CA GLU A 813 0.80 -2.79 -2.89
C GLU A 813 -0.36 -3.35 -3.73
N TYR A 814 -1.62 -3.02 -3.39
CA TYR A 814 -2.77 -3.36 -4.24
C TYR A 814 -2.82 -2.53 -5.54
N ALA A 815 -2.32 -1.30 -5.53
CA ALA A 815 -2.11 -0.53 -6.75
C ALA A 815 -1.07 -1.20 -7.67
N ALA A 816 -0.11 -1.95 -7.14
CA ALA A 816 0.85 -2.73 -7.93
C ALA A 816 0.20 -3.92 -8.67
N HIS A 817 -0.91 -4.46 -8.20
CA HIS A 817 -1.71 -5.42 -8.96
C HIS A 817 -2.49 -4.78 -10.12
N SER A 818 -2.65 -3.46 -10.14
CA SER A 818 -3.05 -2.71 -11.34
C SER A 818 -1.90 -2.54 -12.36
N ALA A 819 -0.76 -3.18 -12.16
CA ALA A 819 0.39 -3.18 -13.08
C ALA A 819 0.04 -3.66 -14.52
N TYR A 820 -1.17 -4.17 -14.72
CA TYR A 820 -1.76 -4.31 -16.04
C TYR A 820 -2.08 -2.96 -16.71
N SER A 821 -2.31 -1.89 -15.93
CA SER A 821 -2.60 -0.55 -16.48
C SER A 821 -1.34 0.23 -16.84
N GLU A 822 -0.23 0.02 -16.16
CA GLU A 822 1.02 0.73 -16.47
C GLU A 822 1.66 0.28 -17.80
N ARG A 823 1.38 -0.93 -18.28
CA ARG A 823 1.88 -1.40 -19.59
C ARG A 823 1.08 -0.90 -20.78
N MET A 824 -0.11 -0.34 -20.58
CA MET A 824 -1.07 -0.09 -21.64
C MET A 824 -1.30 1.38 -21.98
N GLY A 825 -0.50 2.32 -21.54
CA GLY A 825 -0.76 3.68 -22.00
C GLY A 825 -0.23 4.85 -21.22
N ALA A 826 0.83 4.68 -20.45
CA ALA A 826 1.60 5.86 -20.07
C ALA A 826 1.94 6.60 -21.36
N PRO A 827 1.60 7.90 -21.51
CA PRO A 827 2.12 8.67 -22.62
C PRO A 827 3.62 8.41 -22.64
N ARG A 828 4.19 8.15 -23.83
CA ARG A 828 5.64 8.02 -23.98
C ARG A 828 6.24 9.30 -23.42
N THR A 829 6.54 9.29 -22.12
CA THR A 829 7.39 10.31 -21.54
C THR A 829 8.67 10.24 -22.34
N ILE A 830 9.00 11.32 -23.01
CA ILE A 830 10.32 11.47 -23.58
C ILE A 830 11.25 11.36 -22.38
N ASN A 831 11.86 10.17 -22.21
CA ASN A 831 12.93 9.99 -21.26
C ASN A 831 14.10 10.81 -21.77
N PHE A 832 14.07 12.10 -21.45
CA PHE A 832 15.25 12.92 -21.55
C PHE A 832 16.23 12.34 -20.54
N TYR A 833 17.19 11.62 -21.03
CA TYR A 833 18.34 10.95 -20.44
C TYR A 833 18.74 11.54 -19.07
N GLY A 834 18.06 11.15 -17.99
CA GLY A 834 18.28 11.69 -16.65
C GLY A 834 19.76 11.62 -16.21
N SER A 835 20.49 10.60 -16.63
CA SER A 835 21.93 10.48 -16.36
C SER A 835 22.78 11.53 -17.08
N GLN A 836 22.42 11.96 -18.30
CA GLN A 836 23.17 13.01 -19.02
C GLN A 836 22.87 14.40 -18.45
N ILE A 837 21.61 14.67 -18.07
CA ILE A 837 21.24 15.95 -17.44
C ILE A 837 21.98 16.10 -16.12
N THR A 838 22.02 15.07 -15.30
CA THR A 838 22.75 15.10 -14.02
C THR A 838 24.24 15.34 -14.23
N ARG A 839 24.85 14.73 -15.25
CA ARG A 839 26.27 14.85 -15.54
C ARG A 839 26.73 16.27 -15.89
N VAL A 840 25.89 17.05 -16.55
CA VAL A 840 26.18 18.44 -16.96
C VAL A 840 25.58 19.48 -16.02
N SER A 841 24.92 19.05 -14.95
CA SER A 841 24.26 19.90 -13.98
C SER A 841 25.28 20.59 -13.08
N ASP A 842 25.02 21.85 -12.72
CA ASP A 842 25.78 22.58 -11.71
C ASP A 842 25.71 21.96 -10.32
N ALA A 843 24.79 21.00 -10.06
CA ALA A 843 24.76 20.23 -8.81
C ALA A 843 26.11 19.55 -8.51
N ILE A 844 26.81 19.08 -9.55
CA ILE A 844 28.16 18.50 -9.41
C ILE A 844 29.20 19.58 -9.14
N SER A 845 29.11 20.70 -9.84
CA SER A 845 30.00 21.84 -9.64
C SER A 845 29.95 22.37 -8.21
N VAL A 846 28.72 22.48 -7.65
CA VAL A 846 28.51 22.91 -6.27
C VAL A 846 29.15 21.93 -5.27
N LYS A 847 28.97 20.63 -5.46
CA LYS A 847 29.56 19.59 -4.59
C LYS A 847 31.07 19.54 -4.66
N ARG A 848 31.62 19.61 -5.86
CA ARG A 848 33.08 19.63 -6.06
C ARG A 848 33.71 20.93 -5.54
N GLY A 849 33.05 22.07 -5.76
CA GLY A 849 33.46 23.35 -5.21
C GLY A 849 33.54 23.32 -3.69
N GLU A 850 32.56 22.68 -3.04
CA GLU A 850 32.53 22.52 -1.60
C GLU A 850 33.64 21.58 -1.10
N LEU A 851 33.91 20.46 -1.80
CA LEU A 851 35.04 19.59 -1.47
C LEU A 851 36.37 20.33 -1.55
N LEU A 852 36.59 21.19 -2.53
CA LEU A 852 37.79 22.04 -2.65
C LEU A 852 37.85 23.05 -1.51
N ARG A 853 36.74 23.70 -1.15
CA ARG A 853 36.66 24.63 -0.02
C ARG A 853 37.02 23.96 1.29
N VAL A 854 36.49 22.78 1.56
CA VAL A 854 36.80 21.97 2.75
C VAL A 854 38.28 21.58 2.72
N LYS A 855 38.80 21.11 1.58
CA LYS A 855 40.24 20.78 1.44
C LYS A 855 41.13 21.95 1.85
N ASP A 856 40.85 23.12 1.31
CA ASP A 856 41.68 24.31 1.61
C ASP A 856 41.59 24.73 3.10
N LEU A 857 40.45 24.58 3.73
CA LEU A 857 40.27 24.77 5.17
C LEU A 857 41.12 23.77 5.97
N LEU A 858 41.05 22.50 5.64
CA LEU A 858 41.75 21.44 6.37
C LEU A 858 43.28 21.53 6.20
N GLU A 859 43.77 21.93 5.02
CA GLU A 859 45.20 22.20 4.79
C GLU A 859 45.71 23.28 5.69
N ARG A 860 44.93 24.34 5.97
CA ARG A 860 45.31 25.39 6.94
C ARG A 860 45.29 24.93 8.39
N ARG A 861 44.45 23.90 8.73
CA ARG A 861 44.21 23.45 10.11
C ARG A 861 44.93 22.17 10.52
N GLN A 862 45.52 21.42 9.57
CA GLN A 862 46.10 20.09 9.85
C GLN A 862 47.31 20.08 10.80
N HIS A 863 47.93 21.23 11.06
CA HIS A 863 49.09 21.37 11.94
C HIS A 863 48.71 21.74 13.39
N THR A 864 47.51 21.39 13.86
CA THR A 864 47.10 21.57 15.23
C THR A 864 47.92 20.72 16.21
N SER A 865 48.02 21.15 17.47
CA SER A 865 48.70 20.39 18.52
C SER A 865 47.89 19.19 19.04
N ASP A 866 46.57 19.18 18.81
CA ASP A 866 45.73 18.06 19.20
C ASP A 866 45.86 16.90 18.19
N LEU A 867 46.32 15.76 18.68
CA LEU A 867 46.64 14.61 17.83
C LEU A 867 45.37 13.98 17.17
N ALA A 868 44.22 13.95 17.87
CA ALA A 868 42.99 13.42 17.35
C ALA A 868 42.42 14.31 16.24
N ALA A 869 42.46 15.62 16.40
CA ALA A 869 42.09 16.57 15.35
C ALA A 869 43.08 16.52 14.18
N GLN A 870 44.35 16.32 14.41
CA GLN A 870 45.37 16.17 13.37
C GLN A 870 45.09 14.92 12.50
N TYR A 871 44.80 13.78 13.13
CA TYR A 871 44.47 12.55 12.41
C TYR A 871 43.16 12.72 11.63
N HIS A 872 42.15 13.34 12.23
CA HIS A 872 40.88 13.63 11.58
C HIS A 872 41.05 14.49 10.32
N TYR A 873 41.78 15.60 10.41
CA TYR A 873 42.00 16.49 9.25
C TYR A 873 42.80 15.79 8.15
N LYS A 874 43.86 15.04 8.49
CA LYS A 874 44.65 14.28 7.51
C LYS A 874 43.83 13.16 6.84
N ASP A 875 42.99 12.45 7.57
CA ASP A 875 42.11 11.43 7.01
C ASP A 875 41.12 12.06 6.00
N MET A 876 40.46 13.15 6.36
CA MET A 876 39.54 13.83 5.45
C MET A 876 40.25 14.38 4.20
N LEU A 877 41.46 14.98 4.37
CA LEU A 877 42.28 15.44 3.25
C LEU A 877 42.63 14.31 2.29
N LEU A 878 43.00 13.14 2.82
CA LEU A 878 43.30 11.95 2.01
C LEU A 878 42.06 11.51 1.22
N ARG A 879 40.90 11.44 1.85
CA ARG A 879 39.62 11.06 1.18
C ARG A 879 39.29 12.05 0.06
N ILE A 880 39.32 13.36 0.33
CA ILE A 880 39.01 14.40 -0.65
C ILE A 880 39.99 14.38 -1.84
N ARG A 881 41.29 14.29 -1.58
CA ARG A 881 42.32 14.23 -2.62
C ARG A 881 42.15 13.01 -3.52
N THR A 882 41.90 11.83 -2.90
CA THR A 882 41.64 10.58 -3.63
C THR A 882 40.42 10.70 -4.52
N ALA A 883 39.31 11.27 -4.00
CA ALA A 883 38.08 11.42 -4.74
C ALA A 883 38.17 12.41 -5.90
N LEU A 884 38.98 13.47 -5.74
CA LEU A 884 39.18 14.47 -6.80
C LEU A 884 40.36 14.13 -7.73
N GLY A 885 41.07 13.01 -7.53
CA GLY A 885 42.26 12.64 -8.33
C GLY A 885 43.43 13.57 -8.14
N LEU A 886 43.50 14.30 -7.00
CA LEU A 886 44.61 15.21 -6.68
C LEU A 886 45.78 14.48 -6.02
N LYS A 887 46.97 14.80 -6.44
CA LYS A 887 48.24 14.25 -5.87
C LYS A 887 48.54 14.77 -4.48
#